data_be0d4abe9050ffbd7cbcbe6f31a5c4e6
#
_entry.id   be0d4abe9050ffbd7cbcbe6f31a5c4e6
#
_cell.length_a   1.000
_cell.length_b   1.000
_cell.length_c   1.000
_cell.angle_alpha   90.00
_cell.angle_beta   90.00
_cell.angle_gamma   90.00
#
_symmetry.space_group_name_H-M   'P 1'
#
loop_
_entity.id
_entity.type
_entity.pdbx_description
1 polymer ?
#
loop_
_entity_poly.entity_id
_entity_poly.type
_entity_poly.pdbx_seq_one_letter_code
_entity_poly.pdbx_strand_id
1 'polypeptide(L)'
;MKRLLSALLSLALLFAGAAFSQAEGPLDWVIFVYLTGTDLETEGGAATSDLLEMVEGSAGPTMRFVVQTGGTREWAAPDLIPSDRIARFEVFANDIFPAGEWPLQNMGEAGTLRDFVAWGFDNYQAEKYGLVIWDHGSGSINGVAFDELFDNDSLSLREIGDALAGHEGAFEFIGFDACLMATVETAQAVMPFARYMVASEELEPGSGWDYEVIGRFLAENPQAGGAELGRAIADGFLASNIRADDEAITTLSVTDLGKLPALAAALDLAGWQMYRAMASGGSQLKAIVRGIHRAENYGGNTPEEGYTNMVDVGSMMLGIRDAVPEAGQVLLALHEAVVYKVAGSARRGSHGLSVYYPLQVQGSQEYQVFRDASPSEGYRRFVAGMMYGAQQGGTAGLSAQESALEAQDQVLEEAIAGLPAQSAYGFVTDPQSQLEVLDVYMDGDGTYTLALDPGSMDSLLNATFTLLMDAGGGEMIELGEDDEVVVDEENALIQDSFEGWWTALPDGQLLSVYLLEQHDAYNLYSAPVRLNGRETNLRILYDWDAEAFRVIGGWDGLGESGASSKEIVKVSPGDILVPLYDAYDAATGDYLGVREGGEYIAQDGFTVDYVQLPAADYYYSFTLTDLYGLNTYTDFTVFTVDEAGDIWFEE
;
A
#
# COMPACT_ATOMS: atom_id res chain seq x y z
N MET A 1 -7.88 -27.82 17.61
CA MET A 1 -8.22 -26.54 18.23
C MET A 1 -9.15 -26.69 19.45
N LYS A 2 -10.45 -26.99 19.34
CA LYS A 2 -11.39 -27.05 20.50
C LYS A 2 -10.95 -27.93 21.69
N ARG A 3 -10.10 -28.94 21.53
CA ARG A 3 -9.63 -29.81 22.62
C ARG A 3 -8.37 -29.32 23.35
N LEU A 4 -7.56 -28.44 22.72
CA LEU A 4 -6.42 -27.78 23.36
C LEU A 4 -6.88 -26.58 24.23
N LEU A 5 -7.85 -25.78 23.74
CA LEU A 5 -8.46 -24.71 24.53
C LEU A 5 -9.10 -25.23 25.82
N SER A 6 -9.83 -26.38 25.77
CA SER A 6 -10.45 -26.96 26.96
C SER A 6 -9.45 -27.51 27.99
N ALA A 7 -8.23 -27.84 27.58
CA ALA A 7 -7.19 -28.30 28.51
C ALA A 7 -6.49 -27.14 29.25
N LEU A 8 -6.34 -25.99 28.59
CA LEU A 8 -5.78 -24.77 29.17
C LEU A 8 -6.75 -24.12 30.18
N LEU A 9 -8.04 -24.09 29.88
CA LEU A 9 -9.05 -23.52 30.80
C LEU A 9 -9.18 -24.30 32.12
N SER A 10 -8.89 -25.61 32.12
CA SER A 10 -9.01 -26.44 33.33
C SER A 10 -7.84 -26.27 34.30
N LEU A 11 -6.71 -25.71 33.87
CA LEU A 11 -5.54 -25.47 34.72
C LEU A 11 -5.54 -24.07 35.35
N ALA A 12 -6.14 -23.07 34.69
CA ALA A 12 -6.14 -21.67 35.16
C ALA A 12 -7.01 -21.45 36.44
N LEU A 13 -7.97 -22.35 36.71
CA LEU A 13 -8.87 -22.22 37.89
C LEU A 13 -8.30 -22.78 39.20
N LEU A 14 -7.08 -23.34 39.20
CA LEU A 14 -6.51 -23.98 40.40
C LEU A 14 -5.37 -23.17 41.06
N PHE A 15 -4.96 -22.03 40.53
CA PHE A 15 -3.85 -21.21 41.07
C PHE A 15 -4.20 -19.77 41.44
N ALA A 16 -5.39 -19.52 41.97
CA ALA A 16 -5.68 -18.26 42.67
C ALA A 16 -4.96 -18.24 44.03
N GLY A 17 -3.67 -18.11 44.06
CA GLY A 17 -2.91 -18.04 45.29
C GLY A 17 -1.41 -18.28 45.21
N ALA A 18 -0.84 -18.44 44.03
CA ALA A 18 0.62 -18.46 43.90
C ALA A 18 1.16 -17.02 43.87
N ALA A 19 1.89 -16.62 44.92
CA ALA A 19 2.70 -15.41 44.90
C ALA A 19 3.61 -15.49 43.67
N PHE A 20 3.46 -14.58 42.73
CA PHE A 20 4.34 -14.45 41.57
C PHE A 20 5.78 -14.37 42.08
N SER A 21 6.63 -15.36 41.75
CA SER A 21 8.06 -15.25 41.89
C SER A 21 8.52 -14.14 40.97
N GLN A 22 8.65 -12.91 41.49
CA GLN A 22 9.39 -11.88 40.81
C GLN A 22 10.76 -12.46 40.48
N ALA A 23 11.17 -12.40 39.21
CA ALA A 23 12.55 -12.63 38.86
C ALA A 23 13.44 -11.74 39.74
N GLU A 24 14.51 -12.29 40.37
CA GLU A 24 15.42 -11.51 41.23
C GLU A 24 16.28 -10.57 40.34
N GLY A 25 15.67 -9.58 39.69
CA GLY A 25 16.34 -8.60 38.83
C GLY A 25 15.42 -8.09 37.72
N PRO A 26 15.84 -7.05 36.99
CA PRO A 26 15.10 -6.57 35.79
C PRO A 26 15.05 -7.67 34.72
N LEU A 27 13.98 -7.68 33.94
CA LEU A 27 13.87 -8.52 32.76
C LEU A 27 14.90 -8.07 31.71
N ASP A 28 15.33 -8.97 30.84
CA ASP A 28 16.17 -8.58 29.70
C ASP A 28 15.32 -7.82 28.66
N TRP A 29 14.09 -8.31 28.42
CA TRP A 29 13.16 -7.72 27.46
C TRP A 29 11.72 -7.70 27.96
N VAL A 30 11.05 -6.58 27.66
CA VAL A 30 9.58 -6.46 27.66
C VAL A 30 9.14 -5.94 26.30
N ILE A 31 8.23 -6.66 25.65
CA ILE A 31 7.60 -6.24 24.41
C ILE A 31 6.15 -5.89 24.73
N PHE A 32 5.79 -4.63 24.59
CA PHE A 32 4.41 -4.16 24.62
C PHE A 32 3.76 -4.45 23.28
N VAL A 33 2.59 -5.08 23.27
CA VAL A 33 1.80 -5.37 22.07
C VAL A 33 0.46 -4.69 22.21
N TYR A 34 0.22 -3.69 21.37
CA TYR A 34 -1.05 -2.99 21.25
C TYR A 34 -1.87 -3.69 20.18
N LEU A 35 -2.70 -4.66 20.61
CA LEU A 35 -3.38 -5.62 19.78
C LEU A 35 -4.83 -5.16 19.53
N THR A 36 -5.05 -4.48 18.40
CA THR A 36 -6.36 -4.01 17.96
C THR A 36 -6.97 -5.07 17.04
N GLY A 37 -7.99 -5.79 17.49
CA GLY A 37 -8.46 -7.00 16.79
C GLY A 37 -9.14 -6.73 15.46
N THR A 38 -9.93 -5.65 15.36
CA THR A 38 -10.75 -5.30 14.18
C THR A 38 -11.52 -6.48 13.57
N ASP A 39 -11.84 -6.40 12.29
CA ASP A 39 -12.38 -7.48 11.48
C ASP A 39 -11.38 -8.64 11.28
N LEU A 40 -10.08 -8.38 11.34
CA LEU A 40 -9.05 -9.44 11.31
C LEU A 40 -9.28 -10.49 12.41
N GLU A 41 -9.71 -10.06 13.57
CA GLU A 41 -10.09 -10.96 14.65
C GLU A 41 -11.53 -11.45 14.51
N THR A 42 -12.48 -10.55 14.23
CA THR A 42 -13.92 -10.88 14.11
C THR A 42 -14.16 -11.93 13.01
N GLU A 43 -13.49 -11.82 11.87
CA GLU A 43 -13.67 -12.71 10.71
C GLU A 43 -12.67 -13.87 10.70
N GLY A 44 -11.40 -13.60 11.00
CA GLY A 44 -10.28 -14.55 10.85
C GLY A 44 -9.74 -15.14 12.16
N GLY A 45 -9.95 -14.49 13.31
CA GLY A 45 -9.32 -14.88 14.57
C GLY A 45 -7.81 -14.69 14.58
N ALA A 46 -7.30 -13.76 13.76
CA ALA A 46 -5.87 -13.55 13.53
C ALA A 46 -5.15 -13.09 14.81
N ALA A 47 -5.71 -12.12 15.53
CA ALA A 47 -5.13 -11.62 16.77
C ALA A 47 -5.08 -12.71 17.88
N THR A 48 -6.10 -13.56 17.96
CA THR A 48 -6.09 -14.73 18.87
C THR A 48 -5.01 -15.74 18.45
N SER A 49 -4.78 -15.94 17.14
CA SER A 49 -3.72 -16.83 16.63
C SER A 49 -2.33 -16.34 17.06
N ASP A 50 -2.05 -15.06 16.86
CA ASP A 50 -0.76 -14.46 17.21
C ASP A 50 -0.53 -14.44 18.73
N LEU A 51 -1.59 -14.24 19.51
CA LEU A 51 -1.50 -14.38 20.96
C LEU A 51 -1.11 -15.80 21.40
N LEU A 52 -1.59 -16.84 20.68
CA LEU A 52 -1.17 -18.23 20.93
C LEU A 52 0.30 -18.46 20.53
N GLU A 53 0.76 -17.87 19.44
CA GLU A 53 2.18 -17.91 19.07
C GLU A 53 3.08 -17.21 20.13
N MET A 54 2.63 -16.07 20.68
CA MET A 54 3.32 -15.44 21.82
C MET A 54 3.42 -16.40 23.01
N VAL A 55 2.38 -17.17 23.31
CA VAL A 55 2.41 -18.18 24.37
C VAL A 55 3.43 -19.28 24.03
N GLU A 56 3.42 -19.81 22.82
CA GLU A 56 4.34 -20.88 22.38
C GLU A 56 5.80 -20.42 22.36
N GLY A 57 6.05 -19.14 22.03
CA GLY A 57 7.40 -18.53 22.01
C GLY A 57 7.94 -18.11 23.37
N SER A 58 7.10 -17.98 24.40
CA SER A 58 7.44 -17.29 25.65
C SER A 58 8.13 -18.16 26.72
N ALA A 59 8.88 -19.20 26.32
CA ALA A 59 9.58 -20.09 27.27
C ALA A 59 10.71 -19.41 28.08
N GLY A 60 11.22 -18.27 27.62
CA GLY A 60 12.34 -17.56 28.24
C GLY A 60 11.97 -16.97 29.60
N PRO A 61 12.86 -17.12 30.65
CA PRO A 61 12.53 -16.64 31.98
C PRO A 61 12.63 -15.12 32.15
N THR A 62 13.35 -14.43 31.26
CA THR A 62 13.72 -13.02 31.39
C THR A 62 13.08 -12.12 30.31
N MET A 63 12.15 -12.66 29.52
CA MET A 63 11.36 -11.91 28.55
C MET A 63 9.86 -11.98 28.86
N ARG A 64 9.11 -10.96 28.48
CA ARG A 64 7.66 -10.90 28.59
C ARG A 64 7.07 -10.25 27.36
N PHE A 65 5.95 -10.80 26.87
CA PHE A 65 4.99 -10.01 26.11
C PHE A 65 3.96 -9.44 27.09
N VAL A 66 3.67 -8.16 26.95
CA VAL A 66 2.64 -7.45 27.71
C VAL A 66 1.63 -6.94 26.68
N VAL A 67 0.46 -7.53 26.66
CA VAL A 67 -0.51 -7.35 25.57
C VAL A 67 -1.71 -6.57 26.06
N GLN A 68 -2.13 -5.54 25.32
CA GLN A 68 -3.46 -4.92 25.49
C GLN A 68 -4.34 -5.32 24.32
N THR A 69 -5.56 -5.76 24.60
CA THR A 69 -6.56 -6.18 23.60
C THR A 69 -7.77 -5.26 23.62
N GLY A 70 -8.33 -5.01 22.43
CA GLY A 70 -9.54 -4.20 22.21
C GLY A 70 -9.87 -4.10 20.72
N GLY A 71 -10.81 -3.23 20.34
CA GLY A 71 -11.07 -2.82 18.95
C GLY A 71 -11.78 -3.85 18.06
N THR A 72 -12.36 -4.93 18.61
CA THR A 72 -13.07 -5.97 17.84
C THR A 72 -14.42 -6.30 18.44
N ARG A 73 -15.39 -6.67 17.61
CA ARG A 73 -16.75 -7.06 18.03
C ARG A 73 -16.79 -8.43 18.69
N GLU A 74 -15.98 -9.35 18.23
CA GLU A 74 -15.97 -10.73 18.73
C GLU A 74 -14.55 -11.30 18.68
N TRP A 75 -14.10 -11.88 19.79
CA TRP A 75 -12.84 -12.61 19.88
C TRP A 75 -13.05 -14.09 19.62
N ALA A 76 -12.15 -14.75 18.92
CA ALA A 76 -12.17 -16.20 18.72
C ALA A 76 -12.03 -16.99 20.04
N ALA A 77 -11.52 -16.35 21.10
CA ALA A 77 -11.42 -16.87 22.46
C ALA A 77 -12.21 -16.02 23.48
N PRO A 78 -13.57 -15.92 23.38
CA PRO A 78 -14.38 -15.00 24.18
C PRO A 78 -14.40 -15.31 25.67
N ASP A 79 -14.07 -16.54 26.07
CA ASP A 79 -13.94 -16.92 27.50
C ASP A 79 -12.66 -16.35 28.13
N LEU A 80 -11.67 -15.97 27.33
CA LEU A 80 -10.39 -15.42 27.77
C LEU A 80 -10.33 -13.91 27.53
N ILE A 81 -10.76 -13.44 26.35
CA ILE A 81 -10.64 -12.05 25.93
C ILE A 81 -12.03 -11.46 25.74
N PRO A 82 -12.42 -10.46 26.56
CA PRO A 82 -13.71 -9.79 26.44
C PRO A 82 -13.70 -8.76 25.30
N SER A 83 -14.82 -8.63 24.57
CA SER A 83 -14.99 -7.60 23.53
C SER A 83 -15.65 -6.30 24.04
N ASP A 84 -16.22 -6.31 25.26
CA ASP A 84 -16.95 -5.17 25.84
C ASP A 84 -16.06 -4.26 26.74
N ARG A 85 -14.75 -4.51 26.75
CA ARG A 85 -13.79 -3.78 27.58
C ARG A 85 -12.35 -3.98 27.07
N ILE A 86 -11.44 -3.12 27.51
CA ILE A 86 -9.98 -3.32 27.33
C ILE A 86 -9.52 -4.37 28.33
N ALA A 87 -8.74 -5.35 27.87
CA ALA A 87 -8.06 -6.30 28.75
C ALA A 87 -6.54 -6.27 28.51
N ARG A 88 -5.78 -6.53 29.58
CA ARG A 88 -4.32 -6.63 29.50
C ARG A 88 -3.87 -7.98 30.00
N PHE A 89 -2.84 -8.51 29.36
CA PHE A 89 -2.28 -9.82 29.65
C PHE A 89 -0.75 -9.74 29.76
N GLU A 90 -0.20 -10.61 30.58
CA GLU A 90 1.23 -10.92 30.62
C GLU A 90 1.41 -12.33 30.05
N VAL A 91 2.30 -12.48 29.06
CA VAL A 91 2.57 -13.77 28.40
C VAL A 91 4.01 -14.16 28.66
N PHE A 92 4.23 -15.25 29.37
CA PHE A 92 5.54 -15.80 29.71
C PHE A 92 5.44 -17.25 30.17
N ALA A 93 6.56 -17.94 30.16
CA ALA A 93 6.65 -19.34 30.60
C ALA A 93 5.67 -20.28 29.88
N ASN A 94 5.39 -20.02 28.60
CA ASN A 94 4.40 -20.72 27.78
C ASN A 94 2.98 -20.68 28.33
N ASP A 95 2.61 -19.60 29.01
CA ASP A 95 1.27 -19.39 29.54
C ASP A 95 0.86 -17.91 29.45
N ILE A 96 -0.44 -17.63 29.59
CA ILE A 96 -1.04 -16.30 29.55
C ILE A 96 -1.73 -15.98 30.87
N PHE A 97 -1.44 -14.82 31.43
CA PHE A 97 -1.96 -14.38 32.72
C PHE A 97 -2.70 -13.05 32.57
N PRO A 98 -3.96 -12.95 33.04
CA PRO A 98 -4.66 -11.68 33.09
C PRO A 98 -3.93 -10.67 33.97
N ALA A 99 -3.66 -9.46 33.44
CA ALA A 99 -3.00 -8.38 34.16
C ALA A 99 -3.96 -7.25 34.58
N GLY A 100 -5.18 -7.25 34.05
CA GLY A 100 -6.25 -6.34 34.44
C GLY A 100 -7.25 -6.06 33.33
N GLU A 101 -8.34 -5.39 33.70
CA GLU A 101 -9.40 -4.97 32.79
C GLU A 101 -9.74 -3.50 33.01
N TRP A 102 -10.09 -2.78 31.94
CA TRP A 102 -10.50 -1.38 31.95
C TRP A 102 -11.81 -1.21 31.17
N PRO A 103 -12.58 -0.14 31.43
CA PRO A 103 -13.74 0.15 30.58
C PRO A 103 -13.37 0.18 29.10
N LEU A 104 -14.34 -0.12 28.24
CA LEU A 104 -14.17 -0.01 26.80
C LEU A 104 -13.64 1.39 26.42
N GLN A 105 -12.60 1.42 25.62
CA GLN A 105 -11.94 2.62 25.10
C GLN A 105 -11.66 2.43 23.62
N ASN A 106 -11.67 3.51 22.88
CA ASN A 106 -11.29 3.52 21.48
C ASN A 106 -9.78 3.24 21.32
N MET A 107 -9.43 2.16 20.63
CA MET A 107 -8.04 1.79 20.33
C MET A 107 -7.39 2.73 19.28
N GLY A 108 -8.19 3.45 18.49
CA GLY A 108 -7.73 4.48 17.56
C GLY A 108 -7.36 5.81 18.21
N GLU A 109 -7.49 5.98 19.53
CA GLU A 109 -7.18 7.23 20.22
C GLU A 109 -5.80 7.22 20.93
N ALA A 110 -5.06 8.34 20.81
CA ALA A 110 -3.78 8.55 21.50
C ALA A 110 -3.84 8.29 23.01
N GLY A 111 -5.00 8.58 23.64
CA GLY A 111 -5.19 8.39 25.07
C GLY A 111 -5.09 6.94 25.50
N THR A 112 -5.68 6.04 24.74
CA THR A 112 -5.70 4.60 25.02
C THR A 112 -4.30 3.98 24.89
N LEU A 113 -3.54 4.34 23.83
CA LEU A 113 -2.16 3.90 23.68
C LEU A 113 -1.26 4.46 24.80
N ARG A 114 -1.41 5.75 25.12
CA ARG A 114 -0.65 6.39 26.22
C ARG A 114 -0.86 5.68 27.54
N ASP A 115 -2.12 5.40 27.89
CA ASP A 115 -2.48 4.74 29.15
C ASP A 115 -1.90 3.31 29.23
N PHE A 116 -1.83 2.61 28.09
CA PHE A 116 -1.19 1.30 28.02
C PHE A 116 0.30 1.37 28.25
N VAL A 117 0.99 2.24 27.51
CA VAL A 117 2.44 2.40 27.58
C VAL A 117 2.87 2.85 28.98
N ALA A 118 2.21 3.87 29.55
CA ALA A 118 2.49 4.36 30.91
C ALA A 118 2.27 3.26 31.97
N TRP A 119 1.14 2.53 31.88
CA TRP A 119 0.89 1.40 32.78
C TRP A 119 1.94 0.30 32.63
N GLY A 120 2.38 0.03 31.40
CA GLY A 120 3.44 -0.95 31.14
C GLY A 120 4.75 -0.59 31.84
N PHE A 121 5.22 0.64 31.71
CA PHE A 121 6.44 1.11 32.38
C PHE A 121 6.31 1.16 33.90
N ASP A 122 5.11 1.44 34.43
CA ASP A 122 4.86 1.45 35.88
C ASP A 122 4.91 0.04 36.50
N ASN A 123 4.60 -1.00 35.75
CA ASN A 123 4.46 -2.36 36.26
C ASN A 123 5.60 -3.30 35.88
N TYR A 124 6.35 -3.02 34.80
CA TYR A 124 7.41 -3.90 34.33
C TYR A 124 8.73 -3.15 34.20
N GLN A 125 9.80 -3.75 34.78
CA GLN A 125 11.17 -3.22 34.66
C GLN A 125 12.00 -4.17 33.81
N ALA A 126 12.59 -3.65 32.74
CA ALA A 126 13.47 -4.38 31.84
C ALA A 126 14.71 -3.56 31.44
N GLU A 127 15.71 -4.24 30.90
CA GLU A 127 16.87 -3.57 30.29
C GLU A 127 16.50 -2.99 28.91
N LYS A 128 15.60 -3.65 28.19
CA LYS A 128 15.14 -3.25 26.84
C LYS A 128 13.64 -3.36 26.71
N TYR A 129 13.07 -2.42 25.97
CA TYR A 129 11.64 -2.39 25.67
C TYR A 129 11.42 -2.36 24.18
N GLY A 130 10.42 -3.10 23.71
CA GLY A 130 9.83 -3.01 22.39
C GLY A 130 8.37 -2.58 22.48
N LEU A 131 7.87 -1.95 21.44
CA LEU A 131 6.44 -1.70 21.23
C LEU A 131 6.07 -2.24 19.86
N VAL A 132 5.02 -3.05 19.77
CA VAL A 132 4.41 -3.48 18.52
C VAL A 132 2.98 -2.96 18.47
N ILE A 133 2.64 -2.26 17.38
CA ILE A 133 1.27 -1.87 17.05
C ILE A 133 0.78 -2.86 15.99
N TRP A 134 -0.26 -3.59 16.33
CA TRP A 134 -0.80 -4.69 15.54
C TRP A 134 -2.20 -4.38 15.05
N ASP A 135 -2.43 -4.44 13.76
CA ASP A 135 -3.73 -4.34 13.07
C ASP A 135 -3.55 -4.11 11.57
N HIS A 136 -4.59 -3.58 10.90
CA HIS A 136 -4.47 -2.89 9.63
C HIS A 136 -3.57 -1.67 9.72
N GLY A 137 -2.87 -1.39 8.63
CA GLY A 137 -2.10 -0.17 8.41
C GLY A 137 -2.40 0.40 7.03
N SER A 138 -2.35 1.71 6.89
CA SER A 138 -2.65 2.43 5.64
C SER A 138 -1.68 3.56 5.38
N GLY A 139 -0.40 3.31 5.67
CA GLY A 139 0.69 4.24 5.43
C GLY A 139 0.63 5.49 6.29
N SER A 140 1.35 6.51 5.85
CA SER A 140 1.52 7.74 6.62
C SER A 140 0.29 8.65 6.65
N ILE A 141 -0.70 8.39 5.80
CA ILE A 141 -1.88 9.25 5.65
C ILE A 141 -3.03 8.79 6.54
N ASN A 142 -3.40 7.53 6.45
CA ASN A 142 -4.58 7.00 7.16
C ASN A 142 -4.23 6.32 8.50
N GLY A 143 -2.92 6.12 8.78
CA GLY A 143 -2.47 5.62 10.06
C GLY A 143 -2.59 4.11 10.25
N VAL A 144 -2.82 3.68 11.51
CA VAL A 144 -2.77 2.28 11.95
C VAL A 144 -3.70 2.05 13.13
N ALA A 145 -4.04 0.80 13.44
CA ALA A 145 -4.86 0.42 14.59
C ALA A 145 -6.29 0.97 14.52
N PHE A 146 -7.07 0.43 13.58
CA PHE A 146 -8.46 0.79 13.31
C PHE A 146 -9.40 0.08 14.29
N ASP A 147 -10.26 0.82 14.99
CA ASP A 147 -11.19 0.25 15.98
C ASP A 147 -12.60 0.09 15.38
N GLU A 148 -13.00 -1.15 15.09
CA GLU A 148 -14.32 -1.40 14.48
C GLU A 148 -15.50 -1.11 15.42
N LEU A 149 -15.27 -0.91 16.72
CA LEU A 149 -16.29 -0.52 17.68
C LEU A 149 -16.52 1.01 17.72
N PHE A 150 -15.60 1.77 17.11
CA PHE A 150 -15.59 3.23 17.06
C PHE A 150 -15.49 3.75 15.63
N ASP A 151 -16.35 3.25 14.73
CA ASP A 151 -16.45 3.67 13.33
C ASP A 151 -15.11 3.56 12.55
N ASN A 152 -14.28 2.56 12.88
CA ASN A 152 -12.93 2.35 12.35
C ASN A 152 -12.01 3.57 12.55
N ASP A 153 -12.13 4.29 13.66
CA ASP A 153 -11.17 5.31 14.04
C ASP A 153 -9.77 4.72 14.21
N SER A 154 -8.73 5.45 13.78
CA SER A 154 -7.36 4.94 13.69
C SER A 154 -6.34 5.88 14.32
N LEU A 155 -5.22 5.33 14.79
CA LEU A 155 -4.09 6.11 15.27
C LEU A 155 -3.36 6.77 14.09
N SER A 156 -3.48 8.09 13.96
CA SER A 156 -2.62 8.88 13.08
C SER A 156 -1.17 8.92 13.59
N LEU A 157 -0.20 9.23 12.72
CA LEU A 157 1.21 9.39 13.13
C LEU A 157 1.40 10.44 14.23
N ARG A 158 0.60 11.50 14.20
CA ARG A 158 0.59 12.54 15.24
C ARG A 158 0.12 11.97 16.58
N GLU A 159 -0.93 11.19 16.59
CA GLU A 159 -1.48 10.58 17.81
C GLU A 159 -0.51 9.57 18.42
N ILE A 160 0.21 8.80 17.59
CA ILE A 160 1.31 7.94 18.06
C ILE A 160 2.37 8.78 18.77
N GLY A 161 2.83 9.89 18.15
CA GLY A 161 3.78 10.81 18.78
C GLY A 161 3.26 11.41 20.10
N ASP A 162 2.01 11.84 20.11
CA ASP A 162 1.34 12.40 21.31
C ASP A 162 1.16 11.35 22.41
N ALA A 163 0.91 10.09 22.06
CA ALA A 163 0.77 8.99 23.01
C ALA A 163 2.09 8.64 23.68
N LEU A 164 3.19 8.67 22.92
CA LEU A 164 4.53 8.30 23.39
C LEU A 164 5.29 9.45 24.05
N ALA A 165 4.76 10.68 24.03
CA ALA A 165 5.39 11.83 24.64
C ALA A 165 5.71 11.61 26.13
N GLY A 166 6.98 11.86 26.53
CA GLY A 166 7.52 11.58 27.85
C GLY A 166 8.27 10.25 27.96
N HIS A 167 8.31 9.47 26.89
CA HIS A 167 9.04 8.20 26.80
C HIS A 167 10.16 8.26 25.73
N GLU A 168 10.77 9.44 25.52
CA GLU A 168 11.83 9.65 24.54
C GLU A 168 13.03 8.71 24.80
N GLY A 169 13.42 7.97 23.75
CA GLY A 169 14.52 7.02 23.79
C GLY A 169 14.27 5.78 24.66
N ALA A 170 13.02 5.53 25.06
CA ALA A 170 12.69 4.42 25.95
C ALA A 170 12.67 3.07 25.24
N PHE A 171 12.42 3.04 23.92
CA PHE A 171 12.28 1.80 23.19
C PHE A 171 13.55 1.45 22.39
N GLU A 172 13.97 0.19 22.46
CA GLU A 172 14.99 -0.35 21.58
C GLU A 172 14.44 -0.49 20.15
N PHE A 173 13.14 -0.87 20.01
CA PHE A 173 12.45 -0.79 18.73
C PHE A 173 10.95 -0.46 18.90
N ILE A 174 10.39 0.16 17.87
CA ILE A 174 8.93 0.23 17.63
C ILE A 174 8.66 -0.52 16.33
N GLY A 175 7.71 -1.46 16.38
CA GLY A 175 7.30 -2.28 15.26
C GLY A 175 5.85 -2.04 14.88
N PHE A 176 5.56 -2.22 13.61
CA PHE A 176 4.22 -2.19 13.05
C PHE A 176 3.97 -3.52 12.35
N ASP A 177 3.23 -4.41 13.01
CA ASP A 177 2.67 -5.60 12.38
C ASP A 177 1.38 -5.16 11.67
N ALA A 178 1.59 -4.46 10.57
CA ALA A 178 0.57 -3.72 9.85
C ALA A 178 1.08 -3.28 8.47
N CYS A 179 0.18 -3.27 7.47
CA CYS A 179 0.47 -2.90 6.10
C CYS A 179 1.01 -1.47 5.97
N LEU A 180 1.93 -1.22 5.04
CA LEU A 180 2.28 0.11 4.53
C LEU A 180 2.96 1.07 5.53
N MET A 181 3.38 0.61 6.71
CA MET A 181 3.88 1.51 7.75
C MET A 181 5.38 1.84 7.64
N ALA A 182 6.15 1.20 6.73
CA ALA A 182 7.56 1.53 6.53
C ALA A 182 7.71 2.80 5.67
N THR A 183 7.26 3.94 6.18
CA THR A 183 7.38 5.24 5.49
C THR A 183 8.39 6.16 6.18
N VAL A 184 8.96 7.12 5.43
CA VAL A 184 9.82 8.17 6.00
C VAL A 184 9.09 8.97 7.05
N GLU A 185 7.79 9.22 6.86
CA GLU A 185 6.94 9.96 7.78
C GLU A 185 6.69 9.18 9.07
N THR A 186 6.44 7.88 8.98
CA THR A 186 6.28 7.00 10.16
C THR A 186 7.58 6.93 10.94
N ALA A 187 8.71 6.73 10.24
CA ALA A 187 10.03 6.73 10.86
C ALA A 187 10.31 8.08 11.58
N GLN A 188 9.91 9.21 10.98
CA GLN A 188 10.02 10.54 11.60
C GLN A 188 9.18 10.66 12.88
N ALA A 189 7.96 10.12 12.86
CA ALA A 189 7.05 10.19 14.01
C ALA A 189 7.57 9.39 15.21
N VAL A 190 8.19 8.22 14.97
CA VAL A 190 8.68 7.35 16.06
C VAL A 190 10.15 7.55 16.41
N MET A 191 10.92 8.29 15.62
CA MET A 191 12.34 8.57 15.84
C MET A 191 12.67 9.10 17.24
N PRO A 192 11.88 9.97 17.87
CA PRO A 192 12.20 10.45 19.23
C PRO A 192 12.16 9.35 20.29
N PHE A 193 11.43 8.27 20.07
CA PHE A 193 11.05 7.29 21.09
C PHE A 193 11.80 5.98 20.99
N ALA A 194 12.27 5.61 19.80
CA ALA A 194 12.91 4.33 19.55
C ALA A 194 14.25 4.47 18.83
N ARG A 195 15.07 3.42 18.96
CA ARG A 195 16.32 3.29 18.24
C ARG A 195 16.13 2.71 16.84
N TYR A 196 15.23 1.74 16.71
CA TYR A 196 14.93 1.08 15.45
C TYR A 196 13.41 1.10 15.17
N MET A 197 13.04 1.11 13.90
CA MET A 197 11.69 0.83 13.42
C MET A 197 11.71 -0.49 12.64
N VAL A 198 10.67 -1.31 12.83
CA VAL A 198 10.44 -2.54 12.04
C VAL A 198 9.06 -2.41 11.41
N ALA A 199 8.98 -2.40 10.09
CA ALA A 199 7.72 -2.19 9.37
C ALA A 199 7.79 -2.66 7.91
N SER A 200 6.64 -2.86 7.28
CA SER A 200 6.49 -3.19 5.87
C SER A 200 6.20 -1.96 5.01
N GLU A 201 6.79 -1.93 3.79
CA GLU A 201 6.42 -0.95 2.75
C GLU A 201 5.12 -1.35 2.06
N GLU A 202 4.89 -2.67 1.90
CA GLU A 202 3.77 -3.27 1.19
C GLU A 202 2.74 -3.84 2.17
N LEU A 203 1.67 -4.42 1.62
CA LEU A 203 0.71 -5.21 2.38
C LEU A 203 1.43 -6.35 3.13
N GLU A 204 1.02 -6.58 4.36
CA GLU A 204 1.45 -7.75 5.10
C GLU A 204 0.41 -8.87 4.91
N PRO A 205 0.82 -10.05 4.42
CA PRO A 205 -0.08 -11.20 4.33
C PRO A 205 -0.70 -11.55 5.68
N GLY A 206 -1.90 -12.12 5.66
CA GLY A 206 -2.73 -12.38 6.84
C GLY A 206 -2.12 -13.27 7.92
N SER A 207 -0.97 -13.94 7.63
CA SER A 207 -0.21 -14.67 8.65
C SER A 207 0.52 -13.76 9.66
N GLY A 208 0.70 -12.46 9.34
CA GLY A 208 1.39 -11.53 10.23
C GLY A 208 2.83 -11.93 10.59
N TRP A 209 3.35 -11.36 11.65
CA TRP A 209 4.66 -11.71 12.20
C TRP A 209 4.62 -13.04 12.95
N ASP A 210 5.71 -13.83 12.91
CA ASP A 210 5.85 -15.10 13.63
C ASP A 210 6.30 -14.83 15.08
N TYR A 211 5.34 -14.66 16.01
CA TYR A 211 5.62 -14.34 17.41
C TYR A 211 6.29 -15.50 18.18
N GLU A 212 6.12 -16.73 17.71
CA GLU A 212 6.85 -17.87 18.26
C GLU A 212 8.35 -17.73 18.00
N VAL A 213 8.73 -17.33 16.79
CA VAL A 213 10.13 -17.04 16.43
C VAL A 213 10.69 -15.88 17.25
N ILE A 214 9.92 -14.80 17.43
CA ILE A 214 10.32 -13.64 18.22
C ILE A 214 10.66 -14.05 19.68
N GLY A 215 9.72 -14.75 20.31
CA GLY A 215 9.89 -15.19 21.69
C GLY A 215 11.06 -16.17 21.88
N ARG A 216 11.19 -17.15 20.99
CA ARG A 216 12.32 -18.10 20.99
C ARG A 216 13.65 -17.41 20.77
N PHE A 217 13.74 -16.49 19.80
CA PHE A 217 14.96 -15.73 19.55
C PHE A 217 15.44 -15.01 20.80
N LEU A 218 14.55 -14.32 21.51
CA LEU A 218 14.89 -13.60 22.74
C LEU A 218 15.22 -14.54 23.90
N ALA A 219 14.58 -15.70 23.99
CA ALA A 219 14.92 -16.71 24.99
C ALA A 219 16.35 -17.25 24.80
N GLU A 220 16.78 -17.42 23.55
CA GLU A 220 18.12 -17.89 23.20
C GLU A 220 19.16 -16.76 23.19
N ASN A 221 18.75 -15.51 22.93
CA ASN A 221 19.61 -14.33 22.79
C ASN A 221 19.12 -13.16 23.66
N PRO A 222 19.08 -13.29 25.00
CA PRO A 222 18.49 -12.27 25.87
C PRO A 222 19.21 -10.90 25.80
N GLN A 223 20.48 -10.89 25.38
CA GLN A 223 21.26 -9.67 25.21
C GLN A 223 21.19 -9.05 23.82
N ALA A 224 20.46 -9.65 22.87
CA ALA A 224 20.30 -9.11 21.52
C ALA A 224 19.82 -7.65 21.56
N GLY A 225 20.28 -6.84 20.60
CA GLY A 225 19.81 -5.48 20.39
C GLY A 225 18.61 -5.44 19.43
N GLY A 226 18.02 -4.24 19.23
CA GLY A 226 16.85 -4.06 18.36
C GLY A 226 17.12 -4.40 16.91
N ALA A 227 18.32 -4.15 16.39
CA ALA A 227 18.66 -4.53 15.00
C ALA A 227 18.72 -6.05 14.81
N GLU A 228 19.25 -6.79 15.79
CA GLU A 228 19.33 -8.25 15.74
C GLU A 228 17.94 -8.88 15.87
N LEU A 229 17.12 -8.33 16.78
CA LEU A 229 15.73 -8.74 16.94
C LEU A 229 14.91 -8.41 15.68
N GLY A 230 15.01 -7.18 15.15
CA GLY A 230 14.31 -6.79 13.92
C GLY A 230 14.67 -7.68 12.74
N ARG A 231 15.94 -8.10 12.64
CA ARG A 231 16.37 -9.08 11.63
C ARG A 231 15.68 -10.43 11.83
N ALA A 232 15.61 -10.92 13.08
CA ALA A 232 14.94 -12.19 13.37
C ALA A 232 13.44 -12.12 13.06
N ILE A 233 12.79 -10.97 13.32
CA ILE A 233 11.40 -10.71 12.93
C ILE A 233 11.25 -10.79 11.41
N ALA A 234 12.08 -10.06 10.65
CA ALA A 234 12.01 -10.02 9.20
C ALA A 234 12.26 -11.39 8.55
N ASP A 235 13.26 -12.13 9.02
CA ASP A 235 13.58 -13.49 8.55
C ASP A 235 12.43 -14.47 8.87
N GLY A 236 11.83 -14.37 10.08
CA GLY A 236 10.67 -15.17 10.51
C GLY A 236 9.44 -14.90 9.65
N PHE A 237 9.12 -13.62 9.45
CA PHE A 237 8.02 -13.18 8.61
C PHE A 237 8.15 -13.69 7.17
N LEU A 238 9.30 -13.49 6.51
CA LEU A 238 9.52 -14.02 5.17
C LEU A 238 9.42 -15.55 5.14
N ALA A 239 10.01 -16.24 6.12
CA ALA A 239 9.96 -17.70 6.16
C ALA A 239 8.54 -18.24 6.39
N SER A 240 7.70 -17.54 7.18
CA SER A 240 6.27 -17.85 7.35
C SER A 240 5.53 -17.70 6.03
N ASN A 241 5.71 -16.58 5.34
CA ASN A 241 5.06 -16.30 4.06
C ASN A 241 5.51 -17.27 2.94
N ILE A 242 6.78 -17.67 2.91
CA ILE A 242 7.24 -18.74 2.00
C ILE A 242 6.51 -20.06 2.30
N ARG A 243 6.36 -20.43 3.58
CA ARG A 243 5.61 -21.67 3.94
C ARG A 243 4.14 -21.61 3.55
N ALA A 244 3.55 -20.41 3.64
CA ALA A 244 2.17 -20.16 3.24
C ALA A 244 2.02 -19.94 1.72
N ASP A 245 3.13 -19.84 0.97
CA ASP A 245 3.14 -19.45 -0.46
C ASP A 245 2.61 -18.03 -0.71
N ASP A 246 2.82 -17.11 0.25
CA ASP A 246 2.39 -15.70 0.25
C ASP A 246 3.56 -14.72 0.11
N GLU A 247 4.77 -15.21 -0.21
CA GLU A 247 5.99 -14.40 -0.21
C GLU A 247 6.04 -13.31 -1.30
N ALA A 248 5.24 -13.44 -2.38
CA ALA A 248 5.43 -12.64 -3.60
C ALA A 248 5.50 -11.14 -3.34
N ILE A 249 4.57 -10.62 -2.56
CA ILE A 249 4.48 -9.18 -2.23
C ILE A 249 5.03 -8.83 -0.84
N THR A 250 5.59 -9.81 -0.12
CA THR A 250 6.13 -9.59 1.23
C THR A 250 7.27 -8.58 1.22
N THR A 251 7.21 -7.58 2.09
CA THR A 251 8.33 -6.71 2.44
C THR A 251 8.41 -6.53 3.95
N LEU A 252 9.59 -6.46 4.52
CA LEU A 252 9.78 -6.00 5.90
C LEU A 252 11.19 -5.42 6.06
N SER A 253 11.28 -4.27 6.71
CA SER A 253 12.56 -3.57 6.89
C SER A 253 12.85 -3.23 8.34
N VAL A 254 14.15 -3.10 8.65
CA VAL A 254 14.67 -2.61 9.92
C VAL A 254 15.42 -1.31 9.68
N THR A 255 14.88 -0.21 10.20
CA THR A 255 15.44 1.13 10.01
C THR A 255 16.12 1.62 11.28
N ASP A 256 17.40 2.01 11.21
CA ASP A 256 18.11 2.74 12.27
C ASP A 256 17.64 4.20 12.29
N LEU A 257 16.76 4.54 13.23
CA LEU A 257 16.17 5.88 13.36
C LEU A 257 17.21 6.97 13.69
N GLY A 258 18.36 6.59 14.23
CA GLY A 258 19.49 7.51 14.42
C GLY A 258 20.13 8.00 13.12
N LYS A 259 19.84 7.35 11.99
CA LYS A 259 20.29 7.73 10.64
C LYS A 259 19.28 8.58 9.87
N LEU A 260 18.04 8.61 10.33
CA LEU A 260 16.95 9.34 9.66
C LEU A 260 17.24 10.83 9.44
N PRO A 261 17.88 11.59 10.35
CA PRO A 261 18.20 12.99 10.09
C PRO A 261 19.08 13.22 8.87
N ALA A 262 19.99 12.28 8.55
CA ALA A 262 20.82 12.36 7.35
C ALA A 262 20.01 12.06 6.08
N LEU A 263 19.11 11.09 6.13
CA LEU A 263 18.17 10.77 5.06
C LEU A 263 17.22 11.96 4.78
N ALA A 264 16.63 12.53 5.83
CA ALA A 264 15.75 13.69 5.73
C ALA A 264 16.46 14.90 5.10
N ALA A 265 17.70 15.19 5.50
CA ALA A 265 18.49 16.26 4.92
C ALA A 265 18.84 16.02 3.44
N ALA A 266 19.15 14.78 3.06
CA ALA A 266 19.40 14.43 1.67
C ALA A 266 18.12 14.54 0.81
N LEU A 267 17.00 14.06 1.34
CA LEU A 267 15.68 14.17 0.69
C LEU A 267 15.27 15.64 0.53
N ASP A 268 15.60 16.49 1.50
CA ASP A 268 15.34 17.93 1.42
C ASP A 268 16.09 18.59 0.25
N LEU A 269 17.38 18.28 0.10
CA LEU A 269 18.18 18.78 -1.02
C LEU A 269 17.66 18.31 -2.39
N ALA A 270 17.33 17.03 -2.50
CA ALA A 270 16.73 16.48 -3.71
C ALA A 270 15.37 17.11 -4.00
N GLY A 271 14.52 17.23 -2.98
CA GLY A 271 13.20 17.87 -3.06
C GLY A 271 13.26 19.31 -3.56
N TRP A 272 14.22 20.12 -3.10
CA TRP A 272 14.43 21.47 -3.62
C TRP A 272 14.81 21.47 -5.10
N GLN A 273 15.57 20.49 -5.59
CA GLN A 273 15.87 20.38 -7.01
C GLN A 273 14.64 19.99 -7.83
N MET A 274 13.87 19.00 -7.34
CA MET A 274 12.62 18.60 -7.96
C MET A 274 11.64 19.78 -8.04
N TYR A 275 11.50 20.57 -6.97
CA TYR A 275 10.67 21.78 -6.95
C TYR A 275 11.11 22.82 -7.98
N ARG A 276 12.42 23.07 -8.11
CA ARG A 276 12.96 23.99 -9.12
C ARG A 276 12.71 23.49 -10.54
N ALA A 277 12.86 22.20 -10.78
CA ALA A 277 12.56 21.59 -12.07
C ALA A 277 11.08 21.74 -12.43
N MET A 278 10.19 21.49 -11.46
CA MET A 278 8.76 21.71 -11.62
C MET A 278 8.42 23.17 -11.95
N ALA A 279 8.98 24.12 -11.20
CA ALA A 279 8.76 25.54 -11.46
C ALA A 279 9.31 26.04 -12.82
N SER A 280 10.28 25.31 -13.39
CA SER A 280 10.86 25.60 -14.70
C SER A 280 10.18 24.87 -15.86
N GLY A 281 9.51 23.76 -15.55
CA GLY A 281 8.88 22.87 -16.56
C GLY A 281 9.87 22.17 -17.50
N GLY A 282 9.35 21.61 -18.58
CA GLY A 282 10.13 21.03 -19.67
C GLY A 282 10.71 19.64 -19.37
N SER A 283 11.71 19.22 -20.15
CA SER A 283 12.23 17.85 -20.16
C SER A 283 12.78 17.35 -18.82
N GLN A 284 13.27 18.27 -17.95
CA GLN A 284 13.75 17.87 -16.64
C GLN A 284 12.59 17.44 -15.73
N LEU A 285 11.47 18.18 -15.70
CA LEU A 285 10.27 17.80 -14.95
C LEU A 285 9.72 16.48 -15.50
N LYS A 286 9.60 16.35 -16.82
CA LYS A 286 9.15 15.11 -17.47
C LYS A 286 9.99 13.89 -17.04
N ALA A 287 11.33 14.02 -17.02
CA ALA A 287 12.21 12.95 -16.56
C ALA A 287 12.02 12.61 -15.09
N ILE A 288 11.78 13.61 -14.22
CA ILE A 288 11.51 13.40 -12.79
C ILE A 288 10.19 12.65 -12.62
N VAL A 289 9.10 13.14 -13.19
CA VAL A 289 7.78 12.55 -13.02
C VAL A 289 7.72 11.14 -13.58
N ARG A 290 8.27 10.91 -14.77
CA ARG A 290 8.41 9.55 -15.35
C ARG A 290 9.22 8.60 -14.44
N GLY A 291 10.29 9.09 -13.84
CA GLY A 291 11.10 8.29 -12.92
C GLY A 291 10.35 7.93 -11.65
N ILE A 292 9.45 8.80 -11.14
CA ILE A 292 8.61 8.54 -9.98
C ILE A 292 7.51 7.52 -10.33
N HIS A 293 6.80 7.69 -11.45
CA HIS A 293 5.73 6.78 -11.86
C HIS A 293 6.21 5.37 -12.24
N ARG A 294 7.50 5.19 -12.51
CA ARG A 294 8.13 3.88 -12.72
C ARG A 294 8.74 3.28 -11.45
N ALA A 295 8.69 4.01 -10.36
CA ALA A 295 9.16 3.50 -9.07
C ALA A 295 8.15 2.50 -8.51
N GLU A 296 8.65 1.53 -7.71
CA GLU A 296 7.74 0.66 -6.96
C GLU A 296 6.83 1.51 -6.08
N ASN A 297 5.55 1.18 -6.08
CA ASN A 297 4.54 1.78 -5.24
C ASN A 297 3.72 0.67 -4.57
N TYR A 298 3.11 0.98 -3.46
CA TYR A 298 2.61 -0.03 -2.54
C TYR A 298 1.13 0.15 -2.23
N GLY A 299 0.45 -0.96 -1.96
CA GLY A 299 -0.97 -1.00 -1.71
C GLY A 299 -1.79 -0.89 -2.99
N GLY A 300 -2.88 -0.11 -2.98
CA GLY A 300 -3.72 0.18 -4.14
C GLY A 300 -3.42 1.54 -4.74
N ASN A 301 -3.47 1.66 -6.05
CA ASN A 301 -3.32 2.92 -6.78
C ASN A 301 -4.18 2.92 -8.05
N THR A 302 -5.40 2.38 -7.95
CA THR A 302 -6.46 2.42 -8.97
C THR A 302 -7.78 2.91 -8.38
N PRO A 303 -8.75 3.32 -9.22
CA PRO A 303 -10.08 3.67 -8.74
C PRO A 303 -10.77 2.55 -7.96
N GLU A 304 -10.61 1.29 -8.37
CA GLU A 304 -11.26 0.11 -7.78
C GLU A 304 -10.66 -0.28 -6.44
N GLU A 305 -9.37 -0.07 -6.27
CA GLU A 305 -8.64 -0.46 -5.06
C GLU A 305 -8.43 0.69 -4.07
N GLY A 306 -8.64 1.93 -4.52
CA GLY A 306 -8.27 3.14 -3.80
C GLY A 306 -6.78 3.51 -3.97
N TYR A 307 -6.40 4.68 -3.47
CA TYR A 307 -5.05 5.23 -3.65
C TYR A 307 -4.33 5.37 -2.31
N THR A 308 -3.25 4.62 -2.13
CA THR A 308 -2.38 4.73 -0.95
C THR A 308 -1.32 5.81 -1.13
N ASN A 309 -0.88 6.06 -2.37
CA ASN A 309 0.11 7.07 -2.72
C ASN A 309 1.48 6.87 -2.02
N MET A 310 1.87 5.61 -1.76
CA MET A 310 3.15 5.26 -1.14
C MET A 310 4.13 4.77 -2.20
N VAL A 311 5.24 5.48 -2.37
CA VAL A 311 6.26 5.20 -3.40
C VAL A 311 7.60 4.87 -2.74
N ASP A 312 8.28 3.82 -3.19
CA ASP A 312 9.61 3.44 -2.70
C ASP A 312 10.64 4.56 -2.92
N VAL A 313 11.30 4.97 -1.85
CA VAL A 313 12.29 6.07 -1.89
C VAL A 313 13.48 5.71 -2.77
N GLY A 314 13.96 4.47 -2.71
CA GLY A 314 15.16 4.05 -3.43
C GLY A 314 14.91 3.92 -4.92
N SER A 315 13.85 3.26 -5.35
CA SER A 315 13.49 3.11 -6.76
C SER A 315 13.13 4.47 -7.39
N MET A 316 12.40 5.33 -6.64
CA MET A 316 12.15 6.71 -7.05
C MET A 316 13.46 7.47 -7.30
N MET A 317 14.40 7.44 -6.35
CA MET A 317 15.68 8.14 -6.49
C MET A 317 16.57 7.55 -7.59
N LEU A 318 16.51 6.25 -7.81
CA LEU A 318 17.19 5.60 -8.94
C LEU A 318 16.61 6.08 -10.28
N GLY A 319 15.29 6.18 -10.39
CA GLY A 319 14.59 6.62 -11.59
C GLY A 319 14.87 8.07 -11.98
N ILE A 320 15.09 8.95 -10.99
CA ILE A 320 15.29 10.39 -11.24
C ILE A 320 16.75 10.86 -11.19
N ARG A 321 17.72 9.99 -10.90
CA ARG A 321 19.11 10.36 -10.59
C ARG A 321 19.81 11.17 -11.68
N ASP A 322 19.46 10.98 -12.96
CA ASP A 322 20.04 11.68 -14.08
C ASP A 322 19.50 13.13 -14.20
N ALA A 323 18.26 13.35 -13.74
CA ALA A 323 17.61 14.66 -13.71
C ALA A 323 17.85 15.39 -12.37
N VAL A 324 18.11 14.64 -11.28
CA VAL A 324 18.31 15.13 -9.91
C VAL A 324 19.59 14.50 -9.34
N PRO A 325 20.77 15.09 -9.54
CA PRO A 325 22.06 14.55 -9.06
C PRO A 325 22.10 14.29 -7.54
N GLU A 326 21.36 15.06 -6.74
CA GLU A 326 21.24 14.88 -5.29
C GLU A 326 20.55 13.58 -4.89
N ALA A 327 19.81 12.95 -5.78
CA ALA A 327 19.21 11.63 -5.56
C ALA A 327 20.25 10.58 -5.13
N GLY A 328 21.49 10.68 -5.61
CA GLY A 328 22.59 9.83 -5.18
C GLY A 328 22.92 9.95 -3.69
N GLN A 329 22.72 11.12 -3.08
CA GLN A 329 22.93 11.32 -1.64
C GLN A 329 21.79 10.68 -0.82
N VAL A 330 20.56 10.74 -1.34
CA VAL A 330 19.40 10.07 -0.73
C VAL A 330 19.61 8.56 -0.71
N LEU A 331 20.05 7.97 -1.84
CA LEU A 331 20.34 6.53 -1.95
C LEU A 331 21.40 6.07 -0.94
N LEU A 332 22.47 6.85 -0.75
CA LEU A 332 23.51 6.54 0.24
C LEU A 332 22.96 6.62 1.67
N ALA A 333 22.21 7.67 1.98
CA ALA A 333 21.63 7.86 3.32
C ALA A 333 20.56 6.80 3.63
N LEU A 334 19.76 6.42 2.63
CA LEU A 334 18.77 5.33 2.76
C LEU A 334 19.46 3.98 3.04
N HIS A 335 20.53 3.67 2.30
CA HIS A 335 21.30 2.45 2.53
C HIS A 335 21.95 2.39 3.93
N GLU A 336 22.31 3.54 4.51
CA GLU A 336 22.79 3.61 5.89
C GLU A 336 21.68 3.51 6.94
N ALA A 337 20.47 3.98 6.61
CA ALA A 337 19.34 3.97 7.52
C ALA A 337 18.65 2.60 7.55
N VAL A 338 18.42 1.95 6.42
CA VAL A 338 17.84 0.61 6.33
C VAL A 338 18.94 -0.43 6.57
N VAL A 339 19.05 -0.90 7.81
CA VAL A 339 20.12 -1.82 8.24
C VAL A 339 19.85 -3.27 7.85
N TYR A 340 18.62 -3.62 7.60
CA TYR A 340 18.20 -4.92 7.08
C TYR A 340 16.84 -4.82 6.38
N LYS A 341 16.62 -5.66 5.38
CA LYS A 341 15.30 -5.83 4.76
C LYS A 341 15.16 -7.20 4.11
N VAL A 342 13.93 -7.64 3.97
CA VAL A 342 13.50 -8.76 3.15
C VAL A 342 12.49 -8.26 2.12
N ALA A 343 12.44 -8.93 0.96
CA ALA A 343 11.48 -8.64 -0.10
C ALA A 343 11.14 -9.91 -0.86
N GLY A 344 9.89 -10.05 -1.24
CA GLY A 344 9.36 -11.14 -2.03
C GLY A 344 9.70 -11.03 -3.52
N SER A 345 9.25 -12.02 -4.28
CA SER A 345 9.60 -12.15 -5.70
C SER A 345 9.01 -11.04 -6.58
N ALA A 346 7.88 -10.45 -6.19
CA ALA A 346 7.22 -9.34 -6.88
C ALA A 346 7.54 -7.96 -6.26
N ARG A 347 8.52 -7.86 -5.34
CA ARG A 347 8.93 -6.61 -4.67
C ARG A 347 10.46 -6.48 -4.62
N ARG A 348 11.13 -6.95 -5.68
CA ARG A 348 12.61 -6.98 -5.77
C ARG A 348 13.23 -5.59 -5.77
N GLY A 349 12.50 -4.57 -6.24
CA GLY A 349 12.92 -3.18 -6.28
C GLY A 349 12.66 -2.41 -4.99
N SER A 350 12.04 -3.00 -3.97
CA SER A 350 11.85 -2.39 -2.65
C SER A 350 13.19 -2.04 -1.99
N HIS A 351 13.26 -0.90 -1.30
CA HIS A 351 14.49 -0.43 -0.62
C HIS A 351 14.31 -0.25 0.89
N GLY A 352 13.12 -0.53 1.42
CA GLY A 352 12.85 -0.62 2.84
C GLY A 352 12.20 0.62 3.45
N LEU A 353 12.03 1.70 2.71
CA LEU A 353 11.23 2.87 3.09
C LEU A 353 10.53 3.47 1.88
N SER A 354 9.24 3.68 2.01
CA SER A 354 8.43 4.48 1.09
C SER A 354 8.28 5.93 1.58
N VAL A 355 7.72 6.77 0.72
CA VAL A 355 7.35 8.16 1.00
C VAL A 355 6.03 8.47 0.31
N TYR A 356 5.22 9.34 0.90
CA TYR A 356 4.01 9.82 0.24
C TYR A 356 4.35 10.61 -1.04
N TYR A 357 3.74 10.21 -2.15
CA TYR A 357 3.70 10.97 -3.40
C TYR A 357 2.31 10.79 -4.05
N PRO A 358 1.61 11.89 -4.40
CA PRO A 358 0.27 11.80 -4.97
C PRO A 358 0.32 11.29 -6.41
N LEU A 359 0.38 9.97 -6.61
CA LEU A 359 0.19 9.34 -7.91
C LEU A 359 -1.17 9.76 -8.49
N GLN A 360 -2.17 9.82 -7.59
CA GLN A 360 -3.47 10.44 -7.84
C GLN A 360 -3.86 11.30 -6.64
N VAL A 361 -4.22 12.57 -6.88
CA VAL A 361 -4.64 13.51 -5.83
C VAL A 361 -6.04 13.15 -5.33
N GLN A 362 -6.17 12.79 -4.06
CA GLN A 362 -7.45 12.42 -3.44
C GLN A 362 -8.15 13.59 -2.74
N GLY A 363 -7.41 14.58 -2.26
CA GLY A 363 -7.98 15.75 -1.62
C GLY A 363 -7.01 16.55 -0.77
N SER A 364 -7.50 17.62 -0.18
CA SER A 364 -6.68 18.53 0.65
C SER A 364 -6.26 17.92 1.98
N GLN A 365 -7.01 16.96 2.51
CA GLN A 365 -6.74 16.33 3.80
C GLN A 365 -5.45 15.51 3.76
N GLU A 366 -5.23 14.73 2.71
CA GLU A 366 -3.99 13.97 2.51
C GLU A 366 -2.76 14.87 2.60
N TYR A 367 -2.77 15.99 1.86
CA TYR A 367 -1.66 16.92 1.89
C TYR A 367 -1.43 17.51 3.27
N GLN A 368 -2.47 17.84 4.03
CA GLN A 368 -2.33 18.38 5.38
C GLN A 368 -1.65 17.37 6.31
N VAL A 369 -2.06 16.09 6.25
CA VAL A 369 -1.44 15.01 7.03
C VAL A 369 0.02 14.82 6.61
N PHE A 370 0.29 14.72 5.31
CA PHE A 370 1.65 14.61 4.77
C PHE A 370 2.53 15.79 5.18
N ARG A 371 2.04 17.04 5.02
CA ARG A 371 2.77 18.25 5.37
C ARG A 371 3.22 18.26 6.83
N ASP A 372 2.34 17.80 7.73
CA ASP A 372 2.60 17.81 9.16
C ASP A 372 3.56 16.66 9.58
N ALA A 373 3.62 15.57 8.81
CA ALA A 373 4.44 14.40 9.09
C ALA A 373 5.81 14.40 8.37
N SER A 374 5.90 14.99 7.18
CA SER A 374 7.11 14.93 6.35
C SER A 374 8.27 15.74 6.93
N PRO A 375 9.49 15.16 7.05
CA PRO A 375 10.67 15.84 7.59
C PRO A 375 11.38 16.76 6.58
N SER A 376 10.96 16.80 5.30
CA SER A 376 11.63 17.53 4.22
C SER A 376 10.80 18.70 3.72
N GLU A 377 11.28 19.94 3.85
CA GLU A 377 10.61 21.11 3.31
C GLU A 377 10.65 21.14 1.78
N GLY A 378 11.82 20.86 1.18
CA GLY A 378 11.97 20.88 -0.27
C GLY A 378 11.08 19.85 -0.96
N TYR A 379 10.98 18.63 -0.39
CA TYR A 379 10.09 17.60 -0.91
C TYR A 379 8.61 17.96 -0.76
N ARG A 380 8.21 18.50 0.42
CA ARG A 380 6.84 18.99 0.63
C ARG A 380 6.43 20.05 -0.41
N ARG A 381 7.34 20.98 -0.74
CA ARG A 381 7.08 22.01 -1.77
C ARG A 381 6.93 21.41 -3.16
N PHE A 382 7.73 20.40 -3.49
CA PHE A 382 7.58 19.68 -4.75
C PHE A 382 6.21 19.01 -4.82
N VAL A 383 5.83 18.24 -3.80
CA VAL A 383 4.51 17.58 -3.73
C VAL A 383 3.37 18.59 -3.81
N ALA A 384 3.43 19.68 -3.02
CA ALA A 384 2.43 20.76 -3.06
C ALA A 384 2.29 21.36 -4.47
N GLY A 385 3.41 21.55 -5.16
CA GLY A 385 3.41 22.08 -6.51
C GLY A 385 2.83 21.13 -7.54
N MET A 386 3.06 19.82 -7.40
CA MET A 386 2.43 18.79 -8.24
C MET A 386 0.91 18.79 -8.04
N MET A 387 0.43 18.79 -6.79
CA MET A 387 -0.99 18.87 -6.47
C MET A 387 -1.64 20.17 -6.98
N TYR A 388 -0.93 21.30 -6.86
CA TYR A 388 -1.40 22.56 -7.42
C TYR A 388 -1.48 22.53 -8.95
N GLY A 389 -0.48 21.96 -9.62
CA GLY A 389 -0.47 21.77 -11.06
C GLY A 389 -1.65 20.92 -11.53
N ALA A 390 -1.94 19.82 -10.84
CA ALA A 390 -3.10 18.97 -11.10
C ALA A 390 -4.41 19.79 -10.98
N GLN A 391 -4.57 20.59 -9.93
CA GLN A 391 -5.77 21.43 -9.75
C GLN A 391 -5.93 22.49 -10.85
N GLN A 392 -4.84 23.03 -11.40
CA GLN A 392 -4.85 24.06 -12.43
C GLN A 392 -4.90 23.51 -13.87
N GLY A 393 -5.14 22.23 -14.04
CA GLY A 393 -5.17 21.60 -15.37
C GLY A 393 -3.80 21.62 -16.07
N GLY A 394 -2.72 21.34 -15.33
CA GLY A 394 -1.38 21.20 -15.91
C GLY A 394 -0.57 22.50 -16.03
N THR A 395 -1.05 23.65 -15.54
CA THR A 395 -0.33 24.92 -15.59
C THR A 395 0.11 25.41 -14.21
N ALA A 396 1.25 24.94 -13.72
CA ALA A 396 1.85 25.49 -12.50
C ALA A 396 2.68 26.75 -12.84
N GLY A 397 2.06 27.93 -12.83
CA GLY A 397 2.74 29.21 -13.04
C GLY A 397 3.59 29.66 -11.82
N LEU A 398 4.36 28.72 -11.23
CA LEU A 398 5.16 28.94 -10.03
C LEU A 398 6.53 29.57 -10.39
N SER A 399 7.08 30.35 -9.47
CA SER A 399 8.38 31.00 -9.64
C SER A 399 9.46 30.28 -8.84
N ALA A 400 10.59 29.98 -9.48
CA ALA A 400 11.76 29.38 -8.83
C ALA A 400 12.59 30.35 -7.96
N GLN A 401 12.18 31.61 -7.82
CA GLN A 401 12.94 32.63 -7.07
C GLN A 401 12.65 32.54 -5.57
N GLU A 402 13.69 32.44 -4.75
CA GLU A 402 13.60 32.38 -3.28
C GLU A 402 12.79 33.53 -2.65
N SER A 403 12.86 34.72 -3.22
CA SER A 403 12.13 35.90 -2.72
C SER A 403 10.60 35.84 -2.91
N ALA A 404 10.12 34.85 -3.67
CA ALA A 404 8.69 34.65 -3.91
C ALA A 404 8.13 33.43 -3.13
N LEU A 405 8.96 32.65 -2.43
CA LEU A 405 8.58 31.37 -1.81
C LEU A 405 7.48 31.52 -0.75
N GLU A 406 7.59 32.50 0.16
CA GLU A 406 6.57 32.70 1.21
C GLU A 406 5.19 33.11 0.63
N ALA A 407 5.18 33.90 -0.45
CA ALA A 407 3.93 34.26 -1.12
C ALA A 407 3.36 33.09 -1.92
N GLN A 408 4.23 32.21 -2.46
CA GLN A 408 3.83 30.99 -3.16
C GLN A 408 3.30 29.92 -2.20
N ASP A 409 3.88 29.78 -1.01
CA ASP A 409 3.35 28.87 0.01
C ASP A 409 1.90 29.17 0.34
N GLN A 410 1.57 30.45 0.53
CA GLN A 410 0.20 30.84 0.78
C GLN A 410 -0.72 30.51 -0.42
N VAL A 411 -0.26 30.71 -1.64
CA VAL A 411 -1.02 30.39 -2.85
C VAL A 411 -1.21 28.89 -2.99
N LEU A 412 -0.16 28.09 -2.73
CA LEU A 412 -0.24 26.64 -2.76
C LEU A 412 -1.19 26.10 -1.69
N GLU A 413 -1.06 26.60 -0.45
CA GLU A 413 -1.93 26.18 0.65
C GLU A 413 -3.39 26.59 0.43
N GLU A 414 -3.66 27.81 -0.06
CA GLU A 414 -5.01 28.24 -0.39
C GLU A 414 -5.63 27.42 -1.53
N ALA A 415 -4.83 27.07 -2.55
CA ALA A 415 -5.29 26.26 -3.66
C ALA A 415 -5.58 24.81 -3.24
N ILE A 416 -4.66 24.19 -2.49
CA ILE A 416 -4.83 22.83 -1.97
C ILE A 416 -6.01 22.77 -0.99
N ALA A 417 -6.17 23.79 -0.12
CA ALA A 417 -7.33 23.89 0.77
C ALA A 417 -8.66 24.04 0.02
N GLY A 418 -8.62 24.47 -1.24
CA GLY A 418 -9.78 24.53 -2.13
C GLY A 418 -10.18 23.19 -2.74
N LEU A 419 -9.34 22.16 -2.62
CA LEU A 419 -9.69 20.80 -2.98
C LEU A 419 -10.78 20.25 -2.03
N PRO A 420 -11.67 19.36 -2.47
CA PRO A 420 -12.63 18.70 -1.58
C PRO A 420 -11.91 17.96 -0.45
N ALA A 421 -12.51 17.87 0.73
CA ALA A 421 -11.88 17.30 1.92
C ALA A 421 -11.53 15.83 1.77
N GLN A 422 -12.34 15.09 1.08
CA GLN A 422 -12.08 13.73 0.54
C GLN A 422 -13.28 13.35 -0.33
N SER A 423 -13.08 12.71 -1.47
CA SER A 423 -14.17 11.97 -2.10
C SER A 423 -13.97 10.50 -1.77
N ALA A 424 -15.01 9.85 -1.30
CA ALA A 424 -15.01 8.41 -1.02
C ALA A 424 -14.78 7.56 -2.30
N TYR A 425 -14.87 8.19 -3.46
CA TYR A 425 -14.55 7.65 -4.79
C TYR A 425 -14.08 8.83 -5.66
N GLY A 426 -12.83 9.00 -5.73
CA GLY A 426 -11.90 9.78 -6.46
C GLY A 426 -12.30 10.55 -7.70
N PHE A 427 -13.28 11.41 -7.70
CA PHE A 427 -13.37 12.45 -8.72
C PHE A 427 -13.56 13.81 -8.04
N VAL A 428 -12.45 14.50 -7.82
CA VAL A 428 -12.45 15.95 -7.90
C VAL A 428 -13.02 16.27 -9.28
N THR A 429 -13.99 17.17 -9.39
CA THR A 429 -14.55 17.68 -10.67
C THR A 429 -13.39 17.90 -11.61
N ASP A 430 -13.30 17.01 -12.56
CA ASP A 430 -12.21 16.68 -13.45
C ASP A 430 -11.55 17.93 -14.09
N PRO A 431 -10.40 18.42 -13.60
CA PRO A 431 -9.61 19.33 -14.38
C PRO A 431 -9.01 18.50 -15.51
N GLN A 432 -9.53 18.67 -16.72
CA GLN A 432 -9.01 18.00 -17.89
C GLN A 432 -7.56 18.43 -18.14
N SER A 433 -6.74 17.48 -18.53
CA SER A 433 -5.40 17.72 -19.05
C SER A 433 -5.44 18.76 -20.18
N GLN A 434 -4.36 19.53 -20.30
CA GLN A 434 -4.20 20.52 -21.39
C GLN A 434 -3.42 19.93 -22.58
N LEU A 435 -3.34 18.60 -22.69
CA LEU A 435 -2.76 17.98 -23.88
C LEU A 435 -3.66 18.25 -25.09
N GLU A 436 -3.12 18.89 -26.10
CA GLU A 436 -3.85 19.24 -27.33
C GLU A 436 -3.67 18.14 -28.36
N VAL A 437 -4.73 17.37 -28.59
CA VAL A 437 -4.82 16.39 -29.68
C VAL A 437 -5.18 17.13 -30.95
N LEU A 438 -4.33 17.02 -32.00
CA LEU A 438 -4.54 17.69 -33.27
C LEU A 438 -5.40 16.88 -34.22
N ASP A 439 -5.20 15.57 -34.28
CA ASP A 439 -5.91 14.67 -35.18
C ASP A 439 -5.78 13.22 -34.72
N VAL A 440 -6.74 12.38 -35.06
CA VAL A 440 -6.69 10.93 -34.92
C VAL A 440 -7.12 10.31 -36.23
N TYR A 441 -6.29 9.47 -36.85
CA TYR A 441 -6.50 8.98 -38.21
C TYR A 441 -5.83 7.62 -38.45
N MET A 442 -6.27 6.95 -39.51
CA MET A 442 -5.56 5.82 -40.10
C MET A 442 -4.42 6.34 -40.97
N ASP A 443 -3.19 5.94 -40.71
CA ASP A 443 -2.05 6.30 -41.54
C ASP A 443 -2.00 5.49 -42.86
N GLY A 444 -0.99 5.80 -43.71
CA GLY A 444 -0.86 5.15 -45.03
C GLY A 444 -0.55 3.65 -44.97
N ASP A 445 -0.09 3.14 -43.83
CA ASP A 445 0.24 1.74 -43.56
C ASP A 445 -0.88 0.99 -42.82
N GLY A 446 -1.99 1.71 -42.49
CA GLY A 446 -3.18 1.17 -41.83
C GLY A 446 -3.05 1.13 -40.29
N THR A 447 -2.14 1.93 -39.71
CA THR A 447 -1.97 2.06 -38.26
C THR A 447 -2.84 3.20 -37.73
N TYR A 448 -3.60 2.94 -36.67
CA TYR A 448 -4.38 3.97 -35.99
C TYR A 448 -3.44 4.89 -35.23
N THR A 449 -3.44 6.17 -35.60
CA THR A 449 -2.43 7.13 -35.20
C THR A 449 -3.06 8.40 -34.66
N LEU A 450 -2.56 8.87 -33.53
CA LEU A 450 -2.90 10.14 -32.90
C LEU A 450 -1.74 11.13 -33.13
N ALA A 451 -2.06 12.32 -33.62
CA ALA A 451 -1.14 13.45 -33.69
C ALA A 451 -1.38 14.40 -32.52
N LEU A 452 -0.33 14.62 -31.73
CA LEU A 452 -0.37 15.53 -30.59
C LEU A 452 0.30 16.87 -30.97
N ASP A 453 -0.13 17.98 -30.35
CA ASP A 453 0.63 19.21 -30.47
C ASP A 453 2.07 19.02 -29.96
N PRO A 454 3.11 19.43 -30.69
CA PRO A 454 4.49 19.24 -30.25
C PRO A 454 4.81 19.87 -28.89
N GLY A 455 4.13 20.95 -28.48
CA GLY A 455 4.27 21.54 -27.16
C GLY A 455 3.65 20.67 -26.06
N SER A 456 2.57 19.94 -26.37
CA SER A 456 1.93 18.99 -25.48
C SER A 456 2.77 17.73 -25.26
N MET A 457 3.62 17.34 -26.21
CA MET A 457 4.50 16.18 -26.07
C MET A 457 5.49 16.32 -24.89
N ASP A 458 5.94 17.53 -24.57
CA ASP A 458 6.79 17.78 -23.40
C ASP A 458 6.04 17.58 -22.07
N SER A 459 4.71 17.65 -22.09
CA SER A 459 3.84 17.47 -20.93
C SER A 459 3.20 16.08 -20.87
N LEU A 460 3.38 15.24 -21.88
CA LEU A 460 2.88 13.87 -21.90
C LEU A 460 3.71 12.98 -20.97
N LEU A 461 3.09 12.41 -19.95
CA LEU A 461 3.68 11.42 -19.06
C LEU A 461 3.60 10.03 -19.69
N ASN A 462 2.38 9.60 -19.99
CA ASN A 462 2.08 8.27 -20.52
C ASN A 462 0.99 8.33 -21.60
N ALA A 463 0.97 7.32 -22.45
CA ALA A 463 -0.11 7.05 -23.38
C ALA A 463 -0.46 5.57 -23.27
N THR A 464 -1.74 5.29 -23.15
CA THR A 464 -2.36 3.97 -23.13
C THR A 464 -3.55 3.96 -24.08
N PHE A 465 -4.21 2.82 -24.18
CA PHE A 465 -5.54 2.78 -24.77
C PHE A 465 -6.53 2.07 -23.86
N THR A 466 -7.78 2.49 -23.94
CA THR A 466 -8.90 1.84 -23.27
C THR A 466 -9.66 0.98 -24.28
N LEU A 467 -9.97 -0.25 -23.88
CA LEU A 467 -10.67 -1.22 -24.72
C LEU A 467 -12.03 -1.58 -24.11
N LEU A 468 -13.10 -1.45 -24.93
CA LEU A 468 -14.42 -1.97 -24.59
C LEU A 468 -14.88 -2.95 -25.66
N MET A 469 -15.74 -3.91 -25.29
CA MET A 469 -16.33 -4.89 -26.19
C MET A 469 -17.83 -4.63 -26.34
N ASP A 470 -18.36 -4.74 -27.56
CA ASP A 470 -19.81 -4.74 -27.79
C ASP A 470 -20.44 -5.99 -27.17
N ALA A 471 -21.21 -5.79 -26.10
CA ALA A 471 -21.95 -6.86 -25.42
C ALA A 471 -23.31 -7.14 -26.10
N GLY A 472 -23.63 -6.39 -27.14
CA GLY A 472 -24.93 -6.45 -27.86
C GLY A 472 -26.02 -5.65 -27.17
N GLY A 473 -27.09 -5.37 -27.93
CA GLY A 473 -28.23 -4.63 -27.40
C GLY A 473 -28.00 -3.14 -27.18
N GLY A 474 -26.88 -2.58 -27.64
CA GLY A 474 -26.47 -1.20 -27.44
C GLY A 474 -25.70 -0.97 -26.13
N GLU A 475 -25.12 -2.01 -25.59
CA GLU A 475 -24.31 -2.00 -24.35
C GLU A 475 -22.86 -2.37 -24.67
N MET A 476 -21.91 -1.64 -24.09
CA MET A 476 -20.48 -1.92 -24.12
C MET A 476 -20.02 -2.35 -22.73
N ILE A 477 -19.07 -3.28 -22.64
CA ILE A 477 -18.38 -3.65 -21.40
C ILE A 477 -16.91 -3.28 -21.51
N GLU A 478 -16.36 -2.71 -20.43
CA GLU A 478 -14.96 -2.31 -20.37
C GLU A 478 -14.07 -3.53 -20.08
N LEU A 479 -13.05 -3.70 -20.92
CA LEU A 479 -12.01 -4.70 -20.74
C LEU A 479 -10.79 -4.12 -20.03
N GLY A 480 -10.69 -2.79 -19.92
CA GLY A 480 -9.64 -2.07 -19.21
C GLY A 480 -8.68 -1.33 -20.12
N GLU A 481 -7.43 -1.18 -19.63
CA GLU A 481 -6.39 -0.39 -20.28
C GLU A 481 -5.14 -1.23 -20.54
N ASP A 482 -4.44 -0.89 -21.66
CA ASP A 482 -3.15 -1.49 -22.00
C ASP A 482 -2.18 -0.43 -22.54
N ASP A 483 -0.87 -0.71 -22.51
CA ASP A 483 0.22 0.17 -22.94
C ASP A 483 0.84 -0.22 -24.29
N GLU A 484 0.21 -1.11 -25.05
CA GLU A 484 0.66 -1.49 -26.40
C GLU A 484 0.45 -0.33 -27.41
N VAL A 485 1.16 0.78 -27.17
CA VAL A 485 1.24 1.96 -28.03
C VAL A 485 2.69 2.38 -28.24
N VAL A 486 2.99 2.92 -29.42
CA VAL A 486 4.32 3.45 -29.75
C VAL A 486 4.27 4.98 -29.71
N VAL A 487 5.08 5.60 -28.85
CA VAL A 487 5.20 7.06 -28.75
C VAL A 487 6.42 7.53 -29.56
N ASP A 488 6.18 8.23 -30.65
CA ASP A 488 7.21 8.93 -31.44
C ASP A 488 7.30 10.38 -30.96
N GLU A 489 8.19 10.63 -30.01
CA GLU A 489 8.39 11.96 -29.43
C GLU A 489 8.93 12.99 -30.45
N GLU A 490 9.69 12.54 -31.47
CA GLU A 490 10.28 13.45 -32.46
C GLU A 490 9.21 14.03 -33.41
N ASN A 491 8.24 13.20 -33.80
CA ASN A 491 7.15 13.60 -34.71
C ASN A 491 5.86 13.95 -33.97
N ALA A 492 5.81 13.84 -32.65
CA ALA A 492 4.66 14.05 -31.80
C ALA A 492 3.46 13.15 -32.20
N LEU A 493 3.74 11.86 -32.44
CA LEU A 493 2.76 10.85 -32.81
C LEU A 493 2.65 9.77 -31.73
N ILE A 494 1.45 9.23 -31.56
CA ILE A 494 1.17 8.05 -30.77
C ILE A 494 0.46 7.06 -31.69
N GLN A 495 1.02 5.86 -31.81
CA GLN A 495 0.56 4.86 -32.76
C GLN A 495 0.13 3.61 -32.03
N ASP A 496 -1.00 3.06 -32.44
CA ASP A 496 -1.46 1.76 -32.00
C ASP A 496 -0.46 0.66 -32.40
N SER A 497 -0.19 -0.25 -31.47
CA SER A 497 0.61 -1.46 -31.71
C SER A 497 -0.06 -2.72 -31.18
N PHE A 498 -1.33 -2.62 -30.85
CA PHE A 498 -2.13 -3.71 -30.30
C PHE A 498 -2.31 -4.84 -31.33
N GLU A 499 -1.94 -6.05 -30.95
CA GLU A 499 -1.99 -7.25 -31.80
C GLU A 499 -3.26 -8.12 -31.57
N GLY A 500 -4.20 -7.64 -30.76
CA GLY A 500 -5.47 -8.35 -30.50
C GLY A 500 -5.37 -9.47 -29.45
N TRP A 501 -4.37 -9.42 -28.57
CA TRP A 501 -4.25 -10.34 -27.44
C TRP A 501 -4.73 -9.70 -26.15
N TRP A 502 -5.49 -10.45 -25.34
CA TRP A 502 -6.01 -9.94 -24.09
C TRP A 502 -5.98 -11.00 -22.98
N THR A 503 -5.87 -10.55 -21.74
CA THR A 503 -5.83 -11.43 -20.57
C THR A 503 -7.20 -12.09 -20.32
N ALA A 504 -7.19 -13.39 -20.10
CA ALA A 504 -8.39 -14.19 -19.90
C ALA A 504 -8.24 -15.29 -18.85
N LEU A 505 -9.36 -15.76 -18.32
CA LEU A 505 -9.45 -16.99 -17.56
C LEU A 505 -9.18 -18.20 -18.47
N PRO A 506 -8.79 -19.37 -17.90
CA PRO A 506 -8.48 -20.57 -18.69
C PRO A 506 -9.60 -21.12 -19.58
N ASP A 507 -10.84 -20.72 -19.36
CA ASP A 507 -11.98 -21.06 -20.20
C ASP A 507 -12.23 -20.06 -21.36
N GLY A 508 -11.36 -19.04 -21.46
CA GLY A 508 -11.39 -18.01 -22.50
C GLY A 508 -12.26 -16.79 -22.19
N GLN A 509 -12.81 -16.67 -20.99
CA GLN A 509 -13.50 -15.45 -20.56
C GLN A 509 -12.48 -14.35 -20.36
N LEU A 510 -12.63 -13.23 -21.08
CA LEU A 510 -11.78 -12.05 -20.93
C LEU A 510 -11.91 -11.46 -19.51
N LEU A 511 -10.86 -10.84 -19.02
CA LEU A 511 -10.87 -10.08 -17.77
C LEU A 511 -10.85 -8.58 -18.07
N SER A 512 -11.51 -7.79 -17.24
CA SER A 512 -11.12 -6.38 -17.11
C SER A 512 -9.77 -6.31 -16.41
N VAL A 513 -8.78 -5.67 -17.04
CA VAL A 513 -7.43 -5.56 -16.48
C VAL A 513 -6.95 -4.12 -16.46
N TYR A 514 -6.32 -3.74 -15.37
CA TYR A 514 -5.74 -2.42 -15.15
C TYR A 514 -4.29 -2.57 -14.74
N LEU A 515 -3.39 -1.88 -15.44
CA LEU A 515 -1.96 -1.89 -15.12
C LEU A 515 -1.71 -1.09 -13.84
N LEU A 516 -1.20 -1.75 -12.81
CA LEU A 516 -0.82 -1.13 -11.53
C LEU A 516 0.61 -0.60 -11.58
N GLU A 517 1.52 -1.46 -12.02
CA GLU A 517 2.96 -1.17 -12.03
C GLU A 517 3.63 -1.78 -13.25
N GLN A 518 4.56 -1.05 -13.82
CA GLN A 518 5.38 -1.50 -14.94
C GLN A 518 6.85 -1.41 -14.57
N HIS A 519 7.53 -2.56 -14.56
CA HIS A 519 8.95 -2.69 -14.25
C HIS A 519 9.69 -3.46 -15.35
N ASP A 520 11.01 -3.32 -15.40
CA ASP A 520 11.84 -4.05 -16.36
C ASP A 520 11.74 -5.59 -16.23
N ALA A 521 11.40 -6.10 -15.05
CA ALA A 521 11.35 -7.52 -14.76
C ALA A 521 9.92 -8.09 -14.71
N TYR A 522 8.92 -7.27 -14.44
CA TYR A 522 7.52 -7.71 -14.32
C TYR A 522 6.55 -6.53 -14.51
N ASN A 523 5.31 -6.87 -14.87
CA ASN A 523 4.16 -5.98 -14.72
C ASN A 523 3.22 -6.54 -13.66
N LEU A 524 2.57 -5.65 -12.92
CA LEU A 524 1.52 -5.99 -11.97
C LEU A 524 0.19 -5.43 -12.46
N TYR A 525 -0.84 -6.27 -12.49
CA TYR A 525 -2.18 -5.91 -12.92
C TYR A 525 -3.21 -6.17 -11.83
N SER A 526 -4.30 -5.42 -11.87
CA SER A 526 -5.52 -5.65 -11.11
C SER A 526 -6.65 -6.08 -12.05
N ALA A 527 -7.49 -7.03 -11.61
CA ALA A 527 -8.66 -7.45 -12.37
C ALA A 527 -9.85 -7.67 -11.43
N PRO A 528 -10.94 -6.87 -11.55
CA PRO A 528 -12.11 -7.02 -10.70
C PRO A 528 -12.84 -8.32 -10.98
N VAL A 529 -13.11 -9.08 -9.92
CA VAL A 529 -13.82 -10.36 -9.97
C VAL A 529 -14.70 -10.54 -8.73
N ARG A 530 -15.63 -11.50 -8.81
CA ARG A 530 -16.26 -12.05 -7.62
C ARG A 530 -15.67 -13.43 -7.32
N LEU A 531 -14.96 -13.55 -6.20
CA LEU A 531 -14.36 -14.79 -5.71
C LEU A 531 -15.23 -15.38 -4.61
N ASN A 532 -15.81 -16.57 -4.86
CA ASN A 532 -16.74 -17.24 -3.91
C ASN A 532 -17.91 -16.35 -3.44
N GLY A 533 -18.39 -15.44 -4.30
CA GLY A 533 -19.49 -14.53 -4.01
C GLY A 533 -19.08 -13.20 -3.37
N ARG A 534 -17.80 -12.97 -3.07
CA ARG A 534 -17.24 -11.70 -2.58
C ARG A 534 -16.56 -10.96 -3.72
N GLU A 535 -16.85 -9.68 -3.88
CA GLU A 535 -16.15 -8.81 -4.83
C GLU A 535 -14.72 -8.53 -4.33
N THR A 536 -13.76 -8.64 -5.22
CA THR A 536 -12.33 -8.46 -4.95
C THR A 536 -11.58 -8.18 -6.25
N ASN A 537 -10.31 -7.80 -6.16
CA ASN A 537 -9.46 -7.55 -7.31
C ASN A 537 -8.35 -8.60 -7.37
N LEU A 538 -8.28 -9.38 -8.44
CA LEU A 538 -7.16 -10.29 -8.63
C LEU A 538 -5.89 -9.49 -8.88
N ARG A 539 -4.87 -9.75 -8.08
CA ARG A 539 -3.50 -9.30 -8.33
C ARG A 539 -2.82 -10.31 -9.24
N ILE A 540 -2.43 -9.85 -10.41
CA ILE A 540 -1.86 -10.68 -11.48
C ILE A 540 -0.49 -10.11 -11.83
N LEU A 541 0.54 -10.94 -11.70
CA LEU A 541 1.91 -10.59 -12.06
C LEU A 541 2.24 -11.24 -13.41
N TYR A 542 2.78 -10.48 -14.36
CA TYR A 542 3.43 -11.00 -15.55
C TYR A 542 4.94 -10.89 -15.38
N ASP A 543 5.64 -12.01 -15.35
CA ASP A 543 7.10 -12.08 -15.21
C ASP A 543 7.74 -12.14 -16.62
N TRP A 544 8.49 -11.09 -16.97
CA TRP A 544 9.13 -10.98 -18.28
C TRP A 544 10.25 -12.01 -18.53
N ASP A 545 10.93 -12.45 -17.46
CA ASP A 545 11.98 -13.47 -17.57
C ASP A 545 11.39 -14.87 -17.80
N ALA A 546 10.24 -15.14 -17.18
CA ALA A 546 9.53 -16.40 -17.30
C ALA A 546 8.55 -16.43 -18.48
N GLU A 547 8.23 -15.27 -19.06
CA GLU A 547 7.16 -15.09 -20.07
C GLU A 547 5.83 -15.72 -19.61
N ALA A 548 5.44 -15.48 -18.36
CA ALA A 548 4.30 -16.16 -17.75
C ALA A 548 3.56 -15.30 -16.73
N PHE A 549 2.26 -15.51 -16.65
CA PHE A 549 1.42 -14.96 -15.61
C PHE A 549 1.47 -15.78 -14.32
N ARG A 550 1.34 -15.08 -13.20
CA ARG A 550 1.12 -15.66 -11.88
C ARG A 550 0.01 -14.87 -11.18
N VAL A 551 -1.06 -15.55 -10.76
CA VAL A 551 -2.08 -14.95 -9.90
C VAL A 551 -1.59 -14.99 -8.46
N ILE A 552 -1.47 -13.82 -7.84
CA ILE A 552 -1.04 -13.67 -6.44
C ILE A 552 -2.21 -14.00 -5.50
N GLY A 553 -3.41 -13.48 -5.83
CA GLY A 553 -4.65 -13.68 -5.08
C GLY A 553 -5.62 -12.53 -5.27
N GLY A 554 -6.73 -12.54 -4.56
CA GLY A 554 -7.71 -11.45 -4.51
C GLY A 554 -7.41 -10.47 -3.37
N TRP A 555 -7.42 -9.17 -3.66
CA TRP A 555 -7.28 -8.10 -2.68
C TRP A 555 -8.43 -7.11 -2.79
N ASP A 556 -9.06 -6.80 -1.65
CA ASP A 556 -10.29 -6.00 -1.63
C ASP A 556 -10.05 -4.47 -1.68
N GLY A 557 -8.79 -4.04 -1.68
CA GLY A 557 -8.45 -2.62 -1.72
C GLY A 557 -8.54 -1.94 -0.35
N LEU A 558 -8.71 -0.62 -0.40
CA LEU A 558 -8.94 0.22 0.77
C LEU A 558 -10.44 0.19 1.14
N GLY A 559 -10.75 -0.07 2.40
CA GLY A 559 -12.10 0.07 2.93
C GLY A 559 -12.58 1.54 2.96
N GLU A 560 -13.86 1.76 3.24
CA GLU A 560 -14.44 3.11 3.36
C GLU A 560 -13.75 3.99 4.43
N SER A 561 -13.16 3.37 5.45
CA SER A 561 -12.38 4.03 6.50
C SER A 561 -10.95 4.39 6.07
N GLY A 562 -10.52 3.96 4.88
CA GLY A 562 -9.13 4.04 4.43
C GLY A 562 -8.24 2.91 4.98
N ALA A 563 -8.78 1.96 5.75
CA ALA A 563 -8.03 0.77 6.17
C ALA A 563 -7.66 -0.08 4.96
N SER A 564 -6.39 -0.47 4.85
CA SER A 564 -5.94 -1.40 3.83
C SER A 564 -6.28 -2.83 4.24
N SER A 565 -6.94 -3.59 3.36
CA SER A 565 -7.15 -5.01 3.63
C SER A 565 -5.80 -5.72 3.81
N LYS A 566 -5.62 -6.43 4.92
CA LYS A 566 -4.39 -7.20 5.21
C LYS A 566 -4.39 -8.56 4.49
N GLU A 567 -5.56 -9.06 4.10
CA GLU A 567 -5.70 -10.38 3.51
C GLU A 567 -5.64 -10.33 1.99
N ILE A 568 -4.72 -11.08 1.40
CA ILE A 568 -4.78 -11.50 0.00
C ILE A 568 -5.33 -12.91 -0.03
N VAL A 569 -6.55 -13.04 -0.52
CA VAL A 569 -7.26 -14.31 -0.60
C VAL A 569 -6.73 -15.12 -1.78
N LYS A 570 -6.08 -16.23 -1.52
CA LYS A 570 -5.61 -17.13 -2.58
C LYS A 570 -6.74 -17.81 -3.30
N VAL A 571 -6.57 -17.94 -4.61
CA VAL A 571 -7.45 -18.74 -5.42
C VAL A 571 -7.05 -20.23 -5.30
N SER A 572 -7.93 -21.01 -4.71
CA SER A 572 -7.74 -22.45 -4.46
C SER A 572 -8.56 -23.30 -5.44
N PRO A 573 -8.14 -24.56 -5.70
CA PRO A 573 -8.96 -25.48 -6.52
C PRO A 573 -10.37 -25.66 -5.95
N GLY A 574 -11.36 -25.41 -6.78
CA GLY A 574 -12.78 -25.45 -6.42
C GLY A 574 -13.40 -24.07 -6.11
N ASP A 575 -12.61 -23.02 -6.00
CA ASP A 575 -13.11 -21.65 -5.88
C ASP A 575 -13.83 -21.22 -7.16
N ILE A 576 -14.86 -20.40 -6.97
CA ILE A 576 -15.68 -19.87 -8.07
C ILE A 576 -15.26 -18.41 -8.32
N LEU A 577 -14.79 -18.16 -9.56
CA LEU A 577 -14.50 -16.82 -10.05
C LEU A 577 -15.57 -16.39 -11.05
N VAL A 578 -15.99 -15.14 -10.95
CA VAL A 578 -16.88 -14.46 -11.90
C VAL A 578 -16.23 -13.13 -12.29
N PRO A 579 -15.81 -12.94 -13.54
CA PRO A 579 -15.31 -11.64 -14.00
C PRO A 579 -16.37 -10.55 -13.83
N LEU A 580 -15.93 -9.34 -13.46
CA LEU A 580 -16.77 -8.16 -13.34
C LEU A 580 -16.35 -7.13 -14.38
N TYR A 581 -17.33 -6.47 -15.01
CA TYR A 581 -17.10 -5.49 -16.05
C TYR A 581 -17.95 -4.25 -15.81
N ASP A 582 -17.35 -3.08 -15.93
CA ASP A 582 -18.12 -1.85 -16.04
C ASP A 582 -18.82 -1.78 -17.40
N ALA A 583 -20.10 -1.40 -17.37
CA ALA A 583 -20.93 -1.36 -18.56
C ALA A 583 -21.41 0.06 -18.87
N TYR A 584 -21.47 0.37 -20.15
CA TYR A 584 -21.83 1.68 -20.67
C TYR A 584 -22.85 1.57 -21.82
N ASP A 585 -23.69 2.59 -21.97
CA ASP A 585 -24.59 2.73 -23.14
C ASP A 585 -23.76 3.16 -24.36
N ALA A 586 -23.77 2.35 -25.41
CA ALA A 586 -22.96 2.57 -26.60
C ALA A 586 -23.31 3.88 -27.38
N ALA A 587 -24.50 4.42 -27.18
CA ALA A 587 -24.96 5.63 -27.88
C ALA A 587 -24.68 6.91 -27.07
N THR A 588 -24.69 6.84 -25.75
CA THR A 588 -24.56 8.00 -24.85
C THR A 588 -23.29 8.03 -24.04
N GLY A 589 -22.62 6.88 -23.87
CA GLY A 589 -21.48 6.73 -22.93
C GLY A 589 -21.90 6.70 -21.46
N ASP A 590 -23.20 6.67 -21.16
CA ASP A 590 -23.66 6.66 -19.76
C ASP A 590 -23.32 5.34 -19.09
N TYR A 591 -22.81 5.40 -17.86
CA TYR A 591 -22.53 4.22 -17.03
C TYR A 591 -23.81 3.49 -16.64
N LEU A 592 -23.85 2.20 -16.89
CA LEU A 592 -25.01 1.32 -16.66
C LEU A 592 -24.85 0.39 -15.44
N GLY A 593 -23.71 0.45 -14.76
CA GLY A 593 -23.37 -0.41 -13.62
C GLY A 593 -22.56 -1.64 -14.03
N VAL A 594 -22.22 -2.48 -13.05
CA VAL A 594 -21.38 -3.66 -13.24
C VAL A 594 -22.16 -4.80 -13.91
N ARG A 595 -21.49 -5.56 -14.78
CA ARG A 595 -21.96 -6.82 -15.38
C ARG A 595 -21.10 -7.98 -14.90
N GLU A 596 -21.73 -9.13 -14.79
CA GLU A 596 -21.07 -10.37 -14.39
C GLU A 596 -20.81 -11.24 -15.62
N GLY A 597 -19.60 -11.80 -15.71
CA GLY A 597 -19.27 -12.87 -16.64
C GLY A 597 -19.86 -14.22 -16.23
N GLY A 598 -19.38 -15.28 -16.85
CA GLY A 598 -19.73 -16.66 -16.47
C GLY A 598 -18.96 -17.12 -15.23
N GLU A 599 -19.53 -18.11 -14.52
CA GLU A 599 -18.82 -18.78 -13.42
C GLU A 599 -17.66 -19.64 -13.95
N TYR A 600 -16.45 -19.42 -13.47
CA TYR A 600 -15.30 -20.29 -13.67
C TYR A 600 -14.93 -20.97 -12.36
N ILE A 601 -14.70 -22.30 -12.40
CA ILE A 601 -14.24 -23.05 -11.22
C ILE A 601 -12.74 -23.28 -11.34
N ALA A 602 -11.98 -22.69 -10.41
CA ALA A 602 -10.53 -22.77 -10.38
C ALA A 602 -10.06 -24.23 -10.28
N GLN A 603 -9.03 -24.55 -11.06
CA GLN A 603 -8.38 -25.86 -11.07
C GLN A 603 -7.02 -25.78 -10.34
N ASP A 604 -6.40 -26.93 -10.12
CA ASP A 604 -5.04 -26.97 -9.58
C ASP A 604 -4.06 -26.26 -10.54
N GLY A 605 -3.21 -25.37 -10.00
CA GLY A 605 -2.31 -24.55 -10.81
C GLY A 605 -3.01 -23.43 -11.56
N PHE A 606 -4.09 -22.86 -10.99
CA PHE A 606 -4.83 -21.73 -11.60
C PHE A 606 -3.88 -20.56 -11.93
N THR A 607 -3.99 -20.10 -13.16
CA THR A 607 -3.37 -18.86 -13.68
C THR A 607 -4.26 -18.27 -14.77
N VAL A 608 -3.94 -17.10 -15.25
CA VAL A 608 -4.53 -16.48 -16.45
C VAL A 608 -3.56 -16.61 -17.62
N ASP A 609 -4.01 -16.30 -18.83
CA ASP A 609 -3.17 -16.32 -20.04
C ASP A 609 -3.65 -15.30 -21.05
N TYR A 610 -2.82 -14.95 -22.00
CA TYR A 610 -3.24 -14.18 -23.17
C TYR A 610 -4.03 -15.08 -24.13
N VAL A 611 -5.16 -14.55 -24.58
CA VAL A 611 -5.97 -15.15 -25.64
C VAL A 611 -6.18 -14.13 -26.75
N GLN A 612 -6.33 -14.61 -27.97
CA GLN A 612 -6.74 -13.72 -29.05
C GLN A 612 -8.20 -13.29 -28.82
N LEU A 613 -8.48 -12.00 -29.02
CA LEU A 613 -9.84 -11.46 -28.88
C LEU A 613 -10.84 -12.26 -29.71
N PRO A 614 -12.01 -12.63 -29.16
CA PRO A 614 -13.06 -13.27 -29.94
C PRO A 614 -13.62 -12.38 -31.04
N ALA A 615 -14.21 -12.99 -32.06
CA ALA A 615 -14.85 -12.25 -33.16
C ALA A 615 -16.02 -11.40 -32.65
N ALA A 616 -15.83 -10.08 -32.63
CA ALA A 616 -16.79 -9.08 -32.16
C ALA A 616 -16.38 -7.69 -32.63
N ASP A 617 -17.23 -6.69 -32.38
CA ASP A 617 -16.89 -5.28 -32.50
C ASP A 617 -16.34 -4.79 -31.15
N TYR A 618 -15.28 -3.98 -31.21
CA TYR A 618 -14.59 -3.40 -30.07
C TYR A 618 -14.51 -1.89 -30.22
N TYR A 619 -14.51 -1.20 -29.09
CA TYR A 619 -14.32 0.24 -29.02
C TYR A 619 -12.96 0.55 -28.44
N TYR A 620 -12.21 1.36 -29.14
CA TYR A 620 -10.83 1.73 -28.81
C TYR A 620 -10.72 3.24 -28.65
N SER A 621 -10.07 3.70 -27.59
CA SER A 621 -9.78 5.11 -27.35
C SER A 621 -8.38 5.25 -26.80
N PHE A 622 -7.58 6.19 -27.30
CA PHE A 622 -6.33 6.57 -26.65
C PHE A 622 -6.61 7.31 -25.35
N THR A 623 -5.86 6.94 -24.31
CA THR A 623 -5.82 7.63 -23.03
C THR A 623 -4.45 8.27 -22.86
N LEU A 624 -4.40 9.59 -22.74
CA LEU A 624 -3.18 10.37 -22.59
C LEU A 624 -3.13 10.95 -21.19
N THR A 625 -2.08 10.63 -20.42
CA THR A 625 -1.88 11.16 -19.07
C THR A 625 -0.79 12.23 -19.10
N ASP A 626 -1.07 13.40 -18.53
CA ASP A 626 -0.07 14.46 -18.41
C ASP A 626 0.81 14.31 -17.16
N LEU A 627 1.83 15.19 -17.02
CA LEU A 627 2.79 15.18 -15.90
C LEU A 627 2.15 15.39 -14.52
N TYR A 628 0.89 15.78 -14.46
CA TYR A 628 0.13 16.00 -13.22
C TYR A 628 -0.88 14.90 -12.94
N GLY A 629 -0.86 13.81 -13.74
CA GLY A 629 -1.78 12.69 -13.60
C GLY A 629 -3.19 12.94 -14.15
N LEU A 630 -3.35 13.99 -14.99
CA LEU A 630 -4.65 14.31 -15.61
C LEU A 630 -4.77 13.61 -16.96
N ASN A 631 -5.93 13.02 -17.22
CA ASN A 631 -6.20 12.28 -18.45
C ASN A 631 -6.90 13.12 -19.53
N THR A 632 -6.54 12.84 -20.78
CA THR A 632 -7.26 13.24 -21.99
C THR A 632 -7.63 11.99 -22.75
N TYR A 633 -8.91 11.84 -23.08
CA TYR A 633 -9.43 10.70 -23.84
C TYR A 633 -9.75 11.14 -25.25
N THR A 634 -9.46 10.30 -26.25
CA THR A 634 -9.97 10.51 -27.61
C THR A 634 -11.40 9.99 -27.72
N ASP A 635 -12.10 10.40 -28.77
CA ASP A 635 -13.36 9.74 -29.11
C ASP A 635 -13.09 8.27 -29.42
N PHE A 636 -14.04 7.38 -29.10
CA PHE A 636 -13.93 5.98 -29.44
C PHE A 636 -14.00 5.76 -30.94
N THR A 637 -13.10 4.91 -31.46
CA THR A 637 -13.20 4.29 -32.76
C THR A 637 -13.61 2.84 -32.62
N VAL A 638 -14.22 2.28 -33.67
CA VAL A 638 -14.61 0.87 -33.69
C VAL A 638 -13.62 0.09 -34.53
N PHE A 639 -13.19 -1.06 -34.01
CA PHE A 639 -12.53 -2.08 -34.80
C PHE A 639 -13.27 -3.41 -34.66
N THR A 640 -13.24 -4.19 -35.70
CA THR A 640 -13.84 -5.52 -35.72
C THR A 640 -12.75 -6.58 -35.73
N VAL A 641 -12.89 -7.59 -34.88
CA VAL A 641 -12.11 -8.84 -34.98
C VAL A 641 -13.00 -9.86 -35.71
N ASP A 642 -12.51 -10.41 -36.82
CA ASP A 642 -13.24 -11.41 -37.59
C ASP A 642 -13.01 -12.85 -37.07
N GLU A 643 -13.70 -13.83 -37.67
CA GLU A 643 -13.57 -15.26 -37.31
C GLU A 643 -12.13 -15.84 -37.53
N ALA A 644 -11.30 -15.14 -38.32
CA ALA A 644 -9.90 -15.52 -38.55
C ALA A 644 -8.94 -14.85 -37.55
N GLY A 645 -9.44 -13.89 -36.74
CA GLY A 645 -8.65 -13.11 -35.80
C GLY A 645 -7.98 -11.88 -36.44
N ASP A 646 -8.34 -11.53 -37.68
CA ASP A 646 -7.85 -10.33 -38.33
C ASP A 646 -8.58 -9.08 -37.77
N ILE A 647 -7.80 -7.99 -37.53
CA ILE A 647 -8.31 -6.73 -36.96
C ILE A 647 -8.54 -5.71 -38.09
N TRP A 648 -9.72 -5.09 -38.08
CA TRP A 648 -10.11 -4.07 -39.06
C TRP A 648 -10.70 -2.85 -38.32
N PHE A 649 -10.05 -1.71 -38.42
CA PHE A 649 -10.61 -0.44 -37.95
C PHE A 649 -11.65 0.08 -38.95
N GLU A 650 -12.76 0.64 -38.47
CA GLU A 650 -13.72 1.34 -39.29
C GLU A 650 -13.14 2.68 -39.76
N GLU A 651 -13.32 3.04 -41.09
CA GLU A 651 -12.86 4.31 -41.68
C GLU A 651 -13.67 5.52 -41.17
#